data_8ab44016baba3c55614fb95c5d0b8c89
#
_entry.id   8ab44016baba3c55614fb95c5d0b8c89
#
_cell.length_a   1.000
_cell.length_b   1.000
_cell.length_c   1.000
_cell.angle_alpha   90.00
_cell.angle_beta   90.00
_cell.angle_gamma   90.00
#
_symmetry.space_group_name_H-M   'P 1'
#
loop_
_entity.id
_entity.type
_entity.pdbx_description
1 polymer ?
#
loop_
_entity_poly.entity_id
_entity_poly.type
_entity_poly.pdbx_seq_one_letter_code
_entity_poly.pdbx_strand_id
1 'polypeptide(L)'
;MGQDQNIALQDEGLASTPGLFEHLSHLQRLNTRNVLDAVQKRQAKTFAPASLGQLRQPTAKEWQEYFTDLGQRSVLFWDTLRQRGDNTLAHERAGYPLLLKFDHETLVAGEDLPRPVNYSLLQVFGGSGKAIDGNKPPVIIIDPRGGHGSGIGGFKQDSVIGESLRAGHPTYFIAFSHSPNPGQTLADITAAQARFIEVVSARHPASRKPVVIGNCQAGWALMGLAASRPELPGLIIVNGAPLSYWAGVNGKNPMRYSGGLLGGGWMARLGSDLGNDRFDGTWLVSNFESLDPAHSWWGKYYHLFSEVDSEVERFLDFERWWGSPTLLNGEEIEMIVDDLFIGNRLSGGLGRKSSGLDLKRIEVPVVVFCSYGDNITPPQQALDWITDVYPSDLALQRAGRTIVYLRHASIGHLGIFVSGEVARREHRELLGAVDIINALPAGLYEMLIEDLPANSATRYAVSFEPRRIADIHGDEQPRRDDDREFALVERASALNNSLYDGFIRPWLRQWINEPAAELIRRSHPFHQQQVMWSSMNPALWWLSASASQVSKDRHPVTPDNPLLAWQALFSNQIQDALDGYRDLRDATQELCFYGIYGVLNSLFGNATGRNLQAHAEQHDKLLIERLQDALPLGGLMEALIRILFLLGNDSNEPGRQSVEKLIRKLQAPLPDHNPGSVDLRETLSLQKLLVATYPQESVQSLLSLLPEAEERQQVLAAAANLLPELLTVNGAEHPVWQELHTLLDVPLPGSSAPQAPSEAKSEVIKQEIPVVTAEPIKAPVVTPEPVKQKAAAVTPQPAEQKAPVVTPEPAKQKAAAVTPQPAEQKAPVVTPEPAKQKAAAVTPQPAEQKAPLATPEPAKQKDPVATAEPIKQQVPVVAAKPIPTSPTEPKAPAVLSKPIAKTVSPVSSSPKAKKGAKKPSTKKP
;
A
#
# COMPACT_ATOMS: atom_id res chain seq x y z
N MET A 1 -13.69 11.07 -30.77
CA MET A 1 -12.53 11.85 -31.23
C MET A 1 -12.97 13.31 -31.36
N GLY A 2 -12.55 14.16 -30.46
CA GLY A 2 -12.80 15.59 -30.59
C GLY A 2 -13.23 16.33 -29.33
N GLN A 3 -12.81 15.90 -28.11
CA GLN A 3 -13.00 16.69 -26.88
C GLN A 3 -11.82 16.62 -25.88
N ASP A 4 -10.76 15.88 -26.18
CA ASP A 4 -9.67 15.66 -25.22
C ASP A 4 -8.48 16.64 -25.39
N GLN A 5 -8.62 17.69 -26.16
CA GLN A 5 -7.51 18.65 -26.38
C GLN A 5 -7.55 19.89 -25.48
N ASN A 6 -8.44 19.95 -24.48
CA ASN A 6 -8.56 21.16 -23.63
C ASN A 6 -8.18 20.96 -22.16
N ILE A 7 -7.46 19.90 -21.79
CA ILE A 7 -7.02 19.68 -20.40
C ILE A 7 -5.53 20.03 -20.20
N ALA A 8 -4.86 20.56 -21.17
CA ALA A 8 -3.66 21.34 -20.94
C ALA A 8 -4.05 22.79 -20.56
N LEU A 9 -4.84 22.93 -19.49
CA LEU A 9 -4.96 24.23 -18.85
C LEU A 9 -3.62 24.54 -18.20
N GLN A 10 -2.95 25.47 -18.81
CA GLN A 10 -1.65 26.00 -18.48
C GLN A 10 -1.53 26.21 -16.96
N ASP A 11 -0.41 25.81 -16.42
CA ASP A 11 0.05 25.93 -15.03
C ASP A 11 -0.15 27.33 -14.40
N GLU A 12 -0.44 28.34 -15.22
CA GLU A 12 -0.73 29.73 -14.81
C GLU A 12 -2.20 30.00 -14.45
N GLY A 13 -3.13 29.10 -14.84
CA GLY A 13 -4.57 29.38 -14.74
C GLY A 13 -5.12 29.34 -13.31
N LEU A 14 -4.61 28.47 -12.44
CA LEU A 14 -5.11 28.33 -11.05
C LEU A 14 -4.59 29.41 -10.10
N ALA A 15 -3.45 30.00 -10.40
CA ALA A 15 -2.90 31.13 -9.62
C ALA A 15 -3.65 32.45 -9.84
N SER A 16 -4.54 32.51 -10.83
CA SER A 16 -5.38 33.67 -11.12
C SER A 16 -6.80 33.50 -10.55
N THR A 17 -7.41 34.55 -10.06
CA THR A 17 -8.80 34.53 -9.56
C THR A 17 -9.82 33.97 -10.59
N PRO A 18 -9.73 34.28 -11.90
CA PRO A 18 -10.57 33.65 -12.93
C PRO A 18 -10.36 32.14 -13.01
N GLY A 19 -9.13 31.64 -13.01
CA GLY A 19 -8.81 30.21 -13.08
C GLY A 19 -9.33 29.44 -11.88
N LEU A 20 -9.25 30.00 -10.67
CA LEU A 20 -9.86 29.42 -9.48
C LEU A 20 -11.37 29.30 -9.59
N PHE A 21 -12.05 30.33 -10.10
CA PHE A 21 -13.50 30.30 -10.31
C PHE A 21 -13.93 29.24 -11.32
N GLU A 22 -13.18 29.11 -12.41
CA GLU A 22 -13.39 28.05 -13.40
C GLU A 22 -13.18 26.67 -12.79
N HIS A 23 -12.11 26.49 -12.00
CA HIS A 23 -11.82 25.23 -11.30
C HIS A 23 -12.95 24.86 -10.32
N LEU A 24 -13.36 25.77 -9.44
CA LEU A 24 -14.48 25.54 -8.52
C LEU A 24 -15.78 25.20 -9.26
N SER A 25 -16.04 25.89 -10.38
CA SER A 25 -17.21 25.60 -11.22
C SER A 25 -17.11 24.23 -11.89
N HIS A 26 -15.90 23.81 -12.28
CA HIS A 26 -15.64 22.47 -12.80
C HIS A 26 -15.86 21.41 -11.73
N LEU A 27 -15.27 21.55 -10.54
CA LEU A 27 -15.45 20.66 -9.40
C LEU A 27 -16.92 20.52 -9.00
N GLN A 28 -17.64 21.64 -8.95
CA GLN A 28 -19.07 21.59 -8.64
C GLN A 28 -19.85 20.77 -9.67
N ARG A 29 -19.59 20.95 -10.97
CA ARG A 29 -20.22 20.14 -12.02
C ARG A 29 -19.82 18.68 -11.92
N LEU A 30 -18.53 18.37 -11.72
CA LEU A 30 -18.02 17.02 -11.56
C LEU A 30 -18.68 16.31 -10.37
N ASN A 31 -18.64 16.92 -9.20
CA ASN A 31 -19.23 16.36 -7.99
C ASN A 31 -20.76 16.20 -8.10
N THR A 32 -21.45 17.18 -8.65
CA THR A 32 -22.89 17.06 -8.91
C THR A 32 -23.20 15.88 -9.83
N ARG A 33 -22.43 15.71 -10.90
CA ARG A 33 -22.59 14.59 -11.82
C ARG A 33 -22.31 13.26 -11.11
N ASN A 34 -21.20 13.16 -10.38
CA ASN A 34 -20.82 11.94 -9.65
C ASN A 34 -21.91 11.53 -8.65
N VAL A 35 -22.44 12.48 -7.87
CA VAL A 35 -23.53 12.23 -6.92
C VAL A 35 -24.81 11.78 -7.63
N LEU A 36 -25.20 12.44 -8.72
CA LEU A 36 -26.40 12.05 -9.48
C LEU A 36 -26.24 10.67 -10.12
N ASP A 37 -25.10 10.39 -10.75
CA ASP A 37 -24.81 9.09 -11.36
C ASP A 37 -24.82 7.96 -10.30
N ALA A 38 -24.26 8.22 -9.12
CA ALA A 38 -24.26 7.29 -8.00
C ALA A 38 -25.69 7.02 -7.48
N VAL A 39 -26.48 8.06 -7.30
CA VAL A 39 -27.91 7.93 -6.91
C VAL A 39 -28.68 7.13 -7.95
N GLN A 40 -28.53 7.44 -9.24
CA GLN A 40 -29.23 6.72 -10.31
C GLN A 40 -28.83 5.24 -10.35
N LYS A 41 -27.55 4.92 -10.22
CA LYS A 41 -27.06 3.53 -10.18
C LYS A 41 -27.62 2.77 -8.99
N ARG A 42 -27.63 3.37 -7.80
CA ARG A 42 -28.19 2.78 -6.58
C ARG A 42 -29.70 2.53 -6.75
N GLN A 43 -30.45 3.53 -7.18
CA GLN A 43 -31.89 3.40 -7.43
C GLN A 43 -32.19 2.31 -8.48
N ALA A 44 -31.44 2.27 -9.58
CA ALA A 44 -31.62 1.24 -10.60
C ALA A 44 -31.36 -0.17 -10.05
N LYS A 45 -30.41 -0.33 -9.12
CA LYS A 45 -30.13 -1.60 -8.43
C LYS A 45 -31.24 -1.94 -7.43
N THR A 46 -31.61 -1.02 -6.58
CA THR A 46 -32.64 -1.21 -5.52
C THR A 46 -34.03 -1.51 -6.11
N PHE A 47 -34.41 -0.82 -7.19
CA PHE A 47 -35.70 -1.01 -7.87
C PHE A 47 -35.57 -1.87 -9.14
N ALA A 48 -34.59 -2.75 -9.24
CA ALA A 48 -34.49 -3.67 -10.36
C ALA A 48 -35.73 -4.56 -10.47
N PRO A 49 -36.20 -4.89 -11.70
CA PRO A 49 -37.39 -5.72 -11.90
C PRO A 49 -37.33 -7.08 -11.16
N ALA A 50 -36.14 -7.65 -11.01
CA ALA A 50 -35.93 -8.88 -10.25
C ALA A 50 -36.21 -8.71 -8.76
N SER A 51 -35.84 -7.57 -8.17
CA SER A 51 -36.12 -7.23 -6.77
C SER A 51 -37.62 -6.94 -6.56
N LEU A 52 -38.25 -6.19 -7.47
CA LEU A 52 -39.65 -5.86 -7.39
C LEU A 52 -40.55 -7.08 -7.65
N GLY A 53 -40.16 -8.01 -8.49
CA GLY A 53 -40.90 -9.24 -8.78
C GLY A 53 -41.10 -10.16 -7.58
N GLN A 54 -40.32 -10.02 -6.53
CA GLN A 54 -40.47 -10.76 -5.26
C GLN A 54 -41.44 -10.08 -4.29
N LEU A 55 -41.84 -8.85 -4.55
CA LEU A 55 -42.74 -8.05 -3.71
C LEU A 55 -44.21 -8.42 -3.98
N ARG A 56 -44.60 -9.63 -3.57
CA ARG A 56 -46.01 -10.04 -3.58
C ARG A 56 -46.67 -9.76 -2.24
N GLN A 57 -48.00 -9.74 -2.21
CA GLN A 57 -48.72 -9.63 -0.94
C GLN A 57 -48.54 -10.91 -0.11
N PRO A 58 -48.15 -10.80 1.15
CA PRO A 58 -47.96 -11.95 2.04
C PRO A 58 -49.31 -12.50 2.51
N THR A 59 -49.38 -13.79 2.66
CA THR A 59 -50.50 -14.49 3.32
C THR A 59 -50.45 -14.32 4.83
N ALA A 60 -51.57 -14.61 5.53
CA ALA A 60 -51.61 -14.57 7.00
C ALA A 60 -50.59 -15.48 7.65
N LYS A 61 -50.31 -16.65 7.03
CA LYS A 61 -49.31 -17.60 7.50
C LYS A 61 -47.90 -17.05 7.37
N GLU A 62 -47.57 -16.42 6.24
CA GLU A 62 -46.27 -15.80 5.99
C GLU A 62 -46.02 -14.60 6.92
N TRP A 63 -47.05 -13.83 7.25
CA TRP A 63 -46.98 -12.80 8.29
C TRP A 63 -46.60 -13.41 9.65
N GLN A 64 -47.29 -14.50 10.05
CA GLN A 64 -47.03 -15.15 11.31
C GLN A 64 -45.58 -15.70 11.37
N GLU A 65 -45.13 -16.40 10.32
CA GLU A 65 -43.75 -16.93 10.21
C GLU A 65 -42.73 -15.81 10.33
N TYR A 66 -42.91 -14.74 9.56
CA TYR A 66 -42.01 -13.60 9.56
C TYR A 66 -41.93 -12.90 10.94
N PHE A 67 -43.06 -12.62 11.59
CA PHE A 67 -43.03 -11.96 12.90
C PHE A 67 -42.49 -12.85 14.02
N THR A 68 -42.65 -14.14 13.92
CA THR A 68 -42.06 -15.09 14.85
C THR A 68 -40.53 -15.06 14.70
N ASP A 69 -40.05 -15.17 13.47
CA ASP A 69 -38.64 -15.07 13.12
C ASP A 69 -38.03 -13.71 13.46
N LEU A 70 -38.71 -12.62 13.11
CA LEU A 70 -38.29 -11.24 13.42
C LEU A 70 -38.06 -11.05 14.93
N GLY A 71 -39.00 -11.54 15.74
CA GLY A 71 -38.87 -11.48 17.21
C GLY A 71 -37.68 -12.28 17.71
N GLN A 72 -37.50 -13.49 17.20
CA GLN A 72 -36.40 -14.36 17.55
C GLN A 72 -35.05 -13.79 17.09
N ARG A 73 -34.94 -13.33 15.84
CA ARG A 73 -33.72 -12.65 15.34
C ARG A 73 -33.40 -11.41 16.16
N SER A 74 -34.40 -10.62 16.53
CA SER A 74 -34.18 -9.44 17.37
C SER A 74 -33.55 -9.80 18.72
N VAL A 75 -34.03 -10.83 19.39
CA VAL A 75 -33.46 -11.30 20.67
C VAL A 75 -32.01 -11.75 20.49
N LEU A 76 -31.74 -12.57 19.47
CA LEU A 76 -30.39 -13.08 19.18
C LEU A 76 -29.44 -11.93 18.79
N PHE A 77 -29.88 -11.00 17.96
CA PHE A 77 -29.11 -9.82 17.57
C PHE A 77 -28.71 -8.96 18.78
N TRP A 78 -29.65 -8.60 19.64
CA TRP A 78 -29.35 -7.80 20.82
C TRP A 78 -28.49 -8.55 21.83
N ASP A 79 -28.65 -9.86 21.97
CA ASP A 79 -27.74 -10.67 22.78
C ASP A 79 -26.33 -10.75 22.19
N THR A 80 -26.20 -10.79 20.87
CA THR A 80 -24.89 -10.72 20.20
C THR A 80 -24.20 -9.40 20.47
N LEU A 81 -24.91 -8.28 20.44
CA LEU A 81 -24.36 -6.97 20.80
C LEU A 81 -23.95 -6.90 22.27
N ARG A 82 -24.73 -7.53 23.16
CA ARG A 82 -24.36 -7.68 24.58
C ARG A 82 -23.09 -8.50 24.73
N GLN A 83 -22.97 -9.64 24.04
CA GLN A 83 -21.76 -10.46 24.03
C GLN A 83 -20.55 -9.68 23.49
N ARG A 84 -20.73 -8.84 22.45
CA ARG A 84 -19.68 -7.95 21.95
C ARG A 84 -19.16 -7.05 23.06
N GLY A 85 -20.05 -6.36 23.79
CA GLY A 85 -19.67 -5.50 24.93
C GLY A 85 -18.95 -6.27 26.02
N ASP A 86 -19.49 -7.45 26.41
CA ASP A 86 -18.85 -8.31 27.40
C ASP A 86 -17.46 -8.78 26.97
N ASN A 87 -17.29 -9.17 25.69
CA ASN A 87 -16.01 -9.60 25.13
C ASN A 87 -14.97 -8.48 25.16
N THR A 88 -15.36 -7.25 24.81
CA THR A 88 -14.47 -6.08 24.85
C THR A 88 -14.04 -5.77 26.29
N LEU A 89 -14.99 -5.73 27.22
CA LEU A 89 -14.69 -5.49 28.63
C LEU A 89 -13.87 -6.60 29.28
N ALA A 90 -14.06 -7.85 28.85
CA ALA A 90 -13.23 -8.98 29.29
C ALA A 90 -11.80 -8.87 28.72
N HIS A 91 -11.67 -8.47 27.46
CA HIS A 91 -10.39 -8.25 26.80
C HIS A 91 -9.60 -7.11 27.45
N GLU A 92 -10.28 -6.00 27.81
CA GLU A 92 -9.71 -4.88 28.57
C GLU A 92 -9.20 -5.35 29.93
N ARG A 93 -10.02 -6.06 30.71
CA ARG A 93 -9.62 -6.61 32.01
C ARG A 93 -8.44 -7.57 31.94
N ALA A 94 -8.29 -8.28 30.84
CA ALA A 94 -7.16 -9.17 30.59
C ALA A 94 -5.89 -8.43 30.15
N GLY A 95 -5.93 -7.10 30.03
CA GLY A 95 -4.80 -6.26 29.59
C GLY A 95 -4.57 -6.27 28.08
N TYR A 96 -5.62 -6.47 27.29
CA TYR A 96 -5.58 -6.48 25.81
C TYR A 96 -4.58 -7.48 25.24
N PRO A 97 -4.70 -8.79 25.57
CA PRO A 97 -3.81 -9.80 25.02
C PRO A 97 -3.87 -9.81 23.48
N LEU A 98 -2.77 -10.17 22.85
CA LEU A 98 -2.68 -10.24 21.40
C LEU A 98 -3.71 -11.21 20.81
N LEU A 99 -4.43 -10.75 19.80
CA LEU A 99 -5.44 -11.54 19.09
C LEU A 99 -4.82 -12.17 17.84
N LEU A 100 -4.27 -13.37 18.01
CA LEU A 100 -3.64 -14.14 16.94
C LEU A 100 -4.19 -15.58 16.95
N LYS A 101 -4.57 -16.12 15.80
CA LYS A 101 -5.09 -17.50 15.65
C LYS A 101 -4.00 -18.56 15.48
N PHE A 102 -2.75 -18.19 15.71
CA PHE A 102 -1.57 -19.05 15.54
C PHE A 102 -0.80 -19.13 16.85
N ASP A 103 -0.23 -20.30 17.11
CA ASP A 103 0.71 -20.45 18.21
C ASP A 103 1.94 -19.59 17.95
N HIS A 104 2.47 -18.96 19.00
CA HIS A 104 3.60 -18.07 18.86
C HIS A 104 4.46 -18.04 20.13
N GLU A 105 5.72 -17.65 19.95
CA GLU A 105 6.69 -17.43 21.01
C GLU A 105 7.33 -16.07 20.85
N THR A 106 7.47 -15.32 21.93
CA THR A 106 8.18 -14.04 21.92
C THR A 106 9.69 -14.29 21.88
N LEU A 107 10.35 -13.86 20.82
CA LEU A 107 11.79 -13.97 20.68
C LEU A 107 12.53 -12.75 21.25
N VAL A 108 11.99 -11.57 21.08
CA VAL A 108 12.54 -10.32 21.59
C VAL A 108 11.38 -9.47 22.07
N ALA A 109 11.37 -9.15 23.34
CA ALA A 109 10.49 -8.13 23.89
C ALA A 109 11.14 -6.76 23.68
N GLY A 110 10.40 -5.80 23.11
CA GLY A 110 10.92 -4.46 22.87
C GLY A 110 11.17 -3.67 24.17
N GLU A 111 10.51 -4.09 25.26
CA GLU A 111 10.71 -3.51 26.60
C GLU A 111 12.12 -3.79 27.13
N ASP A 112 12.77 -4.88 26.67
CA ASP A 112 14.13 -5.26 27.06
C ASP A 112 15.24 -4.57 26.24
N LEU A 113 14.86 -3.77 25.22
CA LEU A 113 15.81 -3.05 24.39
C LEU A 113 16.40 -1.83 25.17
N PRO A 114 17.62 -1.37 24.80
CA PRO A 114 18.23 -0.19 25.41
C PRO A 114 17.39 1.09 25.34
N ARG A 115 16.54 1.19 24.30
CA ARG A 115 15.45 2.15 24.18
C ARG A 115 14.15 1.36 24.17
N PRO A 116 13.47 1.23 25.29
CA PRO A 116 12.27 0.39 25.40
C PRO A 116 11.15 0.86 24.50
N VAL A 117 10.52 -0.11 23.81
CA VAL A 117 9.34 0.11 22.98
C VAL A 117 8.28 -0.94 23.26
N ASN A 118 7.01 -0.62 23.02
CA ASN A 118 5.91 -1.55 23.20
C ASN A 118 5.71 -2.53 22.02
N TYR A 119 6.75 -2.74 21.22
CA TYR A 119 6.77 -3.72 20.13
C TYR A 119 7.53 -4.97 20.53
N SER A 120 7.12 -6.11 20.01
CA SER A 120 7.81 -7.39 20.24
C SER A 120 7.90 -8.20 18.95
N LEU A 121 9.00 -8.94 18.79
CA LEU A 121 9.19 -9.92 17.73
C LEU A 121 8.69 -11.26 18.17
N LEU A 122 7.73 -11.82 17.46
CA LEU A 122 7.16 -13.14 17.68
C LEU A 122 7.58 -14.11 16.58
N GLN A 123 7.94 -15.33 16.94
CA GLN A 123 8.00 -16.44 16.00
C GLN A 123 6.64 -17.13 15.99
N VAL A 124 6.10 -17.37 14.80
CA VAL A 124 4.75 -17.92 14.64
C VAL A 124 4.83 -19.36 14.16
N PHE A 125 4.01 -20.20 14.77
CA PHE A 125 3.96 -21.63 14.50
C PHE A 125 2.54 -22.07 14.16
N GLY A 126 2.40 -23.31 13.71
CA GLY A 126 1.11 -23.90 13.42
C GLY A 126 0.64 -23.59 12.01
N GLY A 127 -0.58 -23.99 11.74
CA GLY A 127 -1.16 -23.94 10.41
C GLY A 127 -1.19 -25.32 9.75
N SER A 128 -2.28 -25.63 9.08
CA SER A 128 -2.47 -26.86 8.31
C SER A 128 -1.72 -26.76 6.98
N GLY A 129 -0.40 -26.88 7.00
CA GLY A 129 0.40 -26.61 5.80
C GLY A 129 1.58 -27.57 5.62
N LYS A 130 2.42 -27.23 4.65
CA LYS A 130 3.70 -27.92 4.43
C LYS A 130 4.60 -27.74 5.63
N ALA A 131 5.54 -28.66 5.81
CA ALA A 131 6.63 -28.47 6.76
C ALA A 131 7.37 -27.16 6.44
N ILE A 132 7.78 -26.43 7.47
CA ILE A 132 8.56 -25.21 7.30
C ILE A 132 9.92 -25.59 6.71
N ASP A 133 10.26 -24.92 5.60
CA ASP A 133 11.54 -25.08 4.91
C ASP A 133 12.51 -23.98 5.37
N GLY A 134 13.53 -24.36 6.12
CA GLY A 134 14.53 -23.43 6.65
C GLY A 134 15.40 -22.75 5.58
N ASN A 135 15.39 -23.24 4.34
CA ASN A 135 16.12 -22.62 3.22
C ASN A 135 15.33 -21.50 2.53
N LYS A 136 14.01 -21.46 2.74
CA LYS A 136 13.19 -20.36 2.24
C LYS A 136 13.48 -19.06 3.00
N PRO A 137 13.40 -17.90 2.34
CA PRO A 137 13.54 -16.63 3.03
C PRO A 137 12.50 -16.52 4.14
N PRO A 138 12.87 -16.13 5.36
CA PRO A 138 11.91 -15.87 6.41
C PRO A 138 10.99 -14.70 6.05
N VAL A 139 9.74 -14.76 6.46
CA VAL A 139 8.74 -13.72 6.24
C VAL A 139 8.46 -13.02 7.57
N ILE A 140 8.61 -11.71 7.61
CA ILE A 140 8.32 -10.85 8.75
C ILE A 140 7.11 -9.99 8.42
N ILE A 141 6.04 -10.09 9.17
CA ILE A 141 4.82 -9.29 9.00
C ILE A 141 4.78 -8.23 10.10
N ILE A 142 4.60 -6.97 9.72
CA ILE A 142 4.50 -5.83 10.63
C ILE A 142 3.06 -5.33 10.62
N ASP A 143 2.44 -5.29 11.80
CA ASP A 143 1.08 -4.79 11.95
C ASP A 143 1.02 -3.26 11.98
N PRO A 144 -0.05 -2.68 11.42
CA PRO A 144 -0.26 -1.25 11.39
C PRO A 144 -0.70 -0.72 12.75
N ARG A 145 -0.14 0.42 13.16
CA ARG A 145 -0.59 1.17 14.33
C ARG A 145 -1.61 2.24 13.91
N GLY A 146 -2.78 1.77 13.50
CA GLY A 146 -3.86 2.59 12.96
C GLY A 146 -4.96 2.95 13.94
N GLY A 147 -4.72 2.80 15.26
CA GLY A 147 -5.69 3.07 16.31
C GLY A 147 -6.33 1.82 16.91
N HIS A 148 -6.39 0.71 16.20
CA HIS A 148 -6.85 -0.59 16.72
C HIS A 148 -5.68 -1.44 17.22
N GLY A 149 -5.99 -2.52 17.95
CA GLY A 149 -5.01 -3.45 18.50
C GLY A 149 -4.25 -4.24 17.43
N SER A 150 -3.11 -4.80 17.83
CA SER A 150 -2.33 -5.68 16.97
C SER A 150 -3.06 -6.99 16.69
N GLY A 151 -2.85 -7.59 15.52
CA GLY A 151 -3.42 -8.88 15.11
C GLY A 151 -3.97 -8.96 13.70
N ILE A 152 -4.08 -7.84 12.94
CA ILE A 152 -4.72 -7.83 11.61
C ILE A 152 -4.09 -8.84 10.65
N GLY A 153 -2.77 -9.05 10.72
CA GLY A 153 -2.05 -10.00 9.88
C GLY A 153 -2.39 -11.47 10.14
N GLY A 154 -3.08 -11.81 11.26
CA GLY A 154 -3.24 -13.19 11.65
C GLY A 154 -4.36 -13.52 12.63
N PHE A 155 -5.38 -12.68 12.82
CA PHE A 155 -6.52 -13.04 13.68
C PHE A 155 -7.44 -14.09 13.04
N LYS A 156 -7.20 -14.47 11.79
CA LYS A 156 -7.84 -15.56 11.04
C LYS A 156 -6.80 -16.53 10.49
N GLN A 157 -7.24 -17.79 10.22
CA GLN A 157 -6.39 -18.77 9.51
C GLN A 157 -6.08 -18.37 8.06
N ASP A 158 -7.08 -17.82 7.35
CA ASP A 158 -6.91 -17.26 6.01
C ASP A 158 -6.46 -15.80 6.13
N SER A 159 -5.16 -15.61 6.21
CA SER A 159 -4.49 -14.34 6.46
C SER A 159 -3.07 -14.38 5.87
N VAL A 160 -2.39 -13.25 5.85
CA VAL A 160 -1.00 -13.16 5.39
C VAL A 160 -0.08 -14.12 6.16
N ILE A 161 -0.23 -14.21 7.49
CA ILE A 161 0.49 -15.18 8.33
C ILE A 161 0.16 -16.60 7.90
N GLY A 162 -1.13 -16.91 7.73
CA GLY A 162 -1.57 -18.24 7.33
C GLY A 162 -1.03 -18.67 5.97
N GLU A 163 -1.02 -17.77 4.98
CA GLU A 163 -0.46 -18.06 3.65
C GLU A 163 1.06 -18.21 3.69
N SER A 164 1.77 -17.42 4.51
CA SER A 164 3.21 -17.57 4.71
C SER A 164 3.58 -18.95 5.25
N LEU A 165 2.86 -19.40 6.29
CA LEU A 165 3.04 -20.74 6.88
C LEU A 165 2.66 -21.85 5.89
N ARG A 166 1.55 -21.70 5.15
CA ARG A 166 1.13 -22.64 4.08
C ARG A 166 2.13 -22.74 2.95
N ALA A 167 2.77 -21.64 2.62
CA ALA A 167 3.86 -21.62 1.64
C ALA A 167 5.15 -22.27 2.16
N GLY A 168 5.25 -22.55 3.47
CA GLY A 168 6.39 -23.19 4.13
C GLY A 168 7.52 -22.23 4.50
N HIS A 169 7.26 -20.93 4.61
CA HIS A 169 8.24 -19.95 5.08
C HIS A 169 8.36 -19.97 6.61
N PRO A 170 9.57 -19.83 7.17
CA PRO A 170 9.72 -19.39 8.55
C PRO A 170 9.03 -18.04 8.73
N THR A 171 8.06 -17.96 9.65
CA THR A 171 7.16 -16.80 9.74
C THR A 171 7.30 -16.11 11.07
N TYR A 172 7.42 -14.78 11.03
CA TYR A 172 7.60 -13.90 12.16
C TYR A 172 6.58 -12.79 12.12
N PHE A 173 6.17 -12.33 13.29
CA PHE A 173 5.20 -11.28 13.43
C PHE A 173 5.70 -10.21 14.40
N ILE A 174 5.68 -8.95 13.99
CA ILE A 174 6.01 -7.82 14.84
C ILE A 174 4.70 -7.24 15.36
N ALA A 175 4.40 -7.56 16.62
CA ALA A 175 3.21 -7.09 17.34
C ALA A 175 3.54 -5.91 18.24
N PHE A 176 2.51 -5.19 18.69
CA PHE A 176 2.63 -4.14 19.69
C PHE A 176 1.57 -4.30 20.77
N SER A 177 1.89 -3.88 22.00
CA SER A 177 0.96 -3.87 23.13
C SER A 177 0.07 -2.62 23.13
N HIS A 178 -1.03 -2.67 23.90
CA HIS A 178 -2.05 -1.63 23.97
C HIS A 178 -1.50 -0.23 24.31
N SER A 179 -0.60 -0.16 25.26
CA SER A 179 -0.05 1.12 25.74
C SER A 179 1.39 1.32 25.29
N PRO A 180 1.75 2.51 24.81
CA PRO A 180 3.14 2.82 24.45
C PRO A 180 4.01 2.93 25.71
N ASN A 181 5.31 2.66 25.58
CA ASN A 181 6.27 2.97 26.63
C ASN A 181 6.43 4.48 26.77
N PRO A 182 6.56 4.98 28.00
CA PRO A 182 6.75 6.43 28.23
C PRO A 182 7.97 6.95 27.47
N GLY A 183 7.75 8.00 26.66
CA GLY A 183 8.81 8.66 25.90
C GLY A 183 9.35 7.86 24.71
N GLN A 184 8.72 6.76 24.30
CA GLN A 184 9.06 6.09 23.04
C GLN A 184 8.68 6.98 21.87
N THR A 185 9.50 6.96 20.83
CA THR A 185 9.33 7.72 19.60
C THR A 185 9.24 6.79 18.39
N LEU A 186 8.82 7.30 17.22
CA LEU A 186 8.84 6.54 15.97
C LEU A 186 10.28 6.13 15.57
N ALA A 187 11.28 6.94 15.93
CA ALA A 187 12.68 6.58 15.71
C ALA A 187 13.11 5.37 16.55
N ASP A 188 12.67 5.28 17.80
CA ASP A 188 12.93 4.13 18.67
C ASP A 188 12.24 2.87 18.14
N ILE A 189 11.00 2.99 17.66
CA ILE A 189 10.26 1.89 17.03
C ILE A 189 10.99 1.41 15.77
N THR A 190 11.46 2.33 14.92
CA THR A 190 12.22 1.99 13.71
C THR A 190 13.52 1.26 14.06
N ALA A 191 14.25 1.71 15.08
CA ALA A 191 15.47 1.06 15.56
C ALA A 191 15.18 -0.34 16.14
N ALA A 192 14.07 -0.50 16.89
CA ALA A 192 13.64 -1.79 17.39
C ALA A 192 13.28 -2.76 16.26
N GLN A 193 12.52 -2.30 15.26
CA GLN A 193 12.15 -3.12 14.09
C GLN A 193 13.39 -3.52 13.28
N ALA A 194 14.37 -2.62 13.11
CA ALA A 194 15.64 -2.94 12.49
C ALA A 194 16.36 -4.07 13.27
N ARG A 195 16.40 -3.98 14.60
CA ARG A 195 16.97 -5.02 15.46
C ARG A 195 16.24 -6.36 15.32
N PHE A 196 14.92 -6.34 15.22
CA PHE A 196 14.11 -7.55 15.01
C PHE A 196 14.46 -8.24 13.69
N ILE A 197 14.62 -7.47 12.59
CA ILE A 197 15.02 -8.01 11.30
C ILE A 197 16.44 -8.61 11.37
N GLU A 198 17.39 -7.98 12.08
CA GLU A 198 18.73 -8.51 12.33
C GLU A 198 18.67 -9.86 13.06
N VAL A 199 17.83 -9.97 14.10
CA VAL A 199 17.68 -11.22 14.86
C VAL A 199 17.15 -12.33 13.97
N VAL A 200 16.14 -12.06 13.14
CA VAL A 200 15.61 -13.04 12.20
C VAL A 200 16.65 -13.44 11.17
N SER A 201 17.38 -12.50 10.60
CA SER A 201 18.45 -12.78 9.63
C SER A 201 19.55 -13.65 10.23
N ALA A 202 19.95 -13.39 11.47
CA ALA A 202 20.95 -14.18 12.17
C ALA A 202 20.49 -15.63 12.47
N ARG A 203 19.17 -15.85 12.60
CA ARG A 203 18.60 -17.20 12.79
C ARG A 203 18.55 -18.03 11.50
N HIS A 204 18.62 -17.37 10.34
CA HIS A 204 18.50 -18.00 9.03
C HIS A 204 19.73 -17.69 8.13
N PRO A 205 20.95 -18.02 8.55
CA PRO A 205 22.17 -17.63 7.82
C PRO A 205 22.31 -18.34 6.47
N ALA A 206 21.63 -19.46 6.27
CA ALA A 206 21.67 -20.22 5.02
C ALA A 206 20.59 -19.78 4.01
N SER A 207 19.62 -18.99 4.43
CA SER A 207 18.55 -18.49 3.55
C SER A 207 18.89 -17.09 3.02
N ARG A 208 18.11 -16.64 2.04
CA ARG A 208 18.13 -15.23 1.63
C ARG A 208 17.61 -14.34 2.76
N LYS A 209 17.91 -13.03 2.65
CA LYS A 209 17.40 -12.01 3.57
C LYS A 209 15.88 -12.05 3.67
N PRO A 210 15.31 -11.61 4.79
CA PRO A 210 13.87 -11.67 5.04
C PRO A 210 13.02 -10.92 4.00
N VAL A 211 11.87 -11.50 3.67
CA VAL A 211 10.76 -10.76 3.07
C VAL A 211 10.04 -10.02 4.18
N VAL A 212 9.95 -8.70 4.08
CA VAL A 212 9.30 -7.89 5.11
C VAL A 212 8.01 -7.29 4.55
N ILE A 213 6.90 -7.54 5.25
CA ILE A 213 5.55 -7.12 4.84
C ILE A 213 5.05 -6.06 5.80
N GLY A 214 4.74 -4.86 5.29
CA GLY A 214 4.13 -3.77 6.04
C GLY A 214 2.68 -3.56 5.63
N ASN A 215 1.75 -3.74 6.57
CA ASN A 215 0.34 -3.54 6.33
C ASN A 215 -0.08 -2.11 6.68
N CYS A 216 -0.84 -1.43 5.80
CA CYS A 216 -1.38 -0.08 6.04
C CYS A 216 -0.29 0.89 6.54
N GLN A 217 -0.43 1.47 7.71
CA GLN A 217 0.56 2.38 8.30
C GLN A 217 1.93 1.75 8.55
N ALA A 218 2.04 0.44 8.74
CA ALA A 218 3.34 -0.22 8.82
C ALA A 218 4.09 -0.17 7.47
N GLY A 219 3.39 0.01 6.35
CA GLY A 219 4.03 0.12 5.03
C GLY A 219 4.89 1.37 4.89
N TRP A 220 4.40 2.55 5.27
CA TRP A 220 5.23 3.76 5.21
C TRP A 220 6.39 3.69 6.21
N ALA A 221 6.17 3.10 7.40
CA ALA A 221 7.22 2.92 8.39
C ALA A 221 8.32 1.96 7.88
N LEU A 222 7.93 0.87 7.22
CA LEU A 222 8.84 -0.07 6.57
C LEU A 222 9.64 0.59 5.44
N MET A 223 9.01 1.42 4.61
CA MET A 223 9.72 2.17 3.57
C MET A 223 10.77 3.12 4.17
N GLY A 224 10.42 3.80 5.27
CA GLY A 224 11.36 4.64 6.03
C GLY A 224 12.50 3.84 6.65
N LEU A 225 12.23 2.68 7.24
CA LEU A 225 13.23 1.76 7.76
C LEU A 225 14.17 1.30 6.66
N ALA A 226 13.63 0.83 5.53
CA ALA A 226 14.42 0.33 4.42
C ALA A 226 15.27 1.43 3.75
N ALA A 227 14.80 2.68 3.70
CA ALA A 227 15.61 3.81 3.25
C ALA A 227 16.75 4.16 4.20
N SER A 228 16.56 3.95 5.51
CA SER A 228 17.59 4.18 6.53
C SER A 228 18.58 3.02 6.66
N ARG A 229 18.12 1.77 6.48
CA ARG A 229 18.86 0.50 6.65
C ARG A 229 18.61 -0.43 5.44
N PRO A 230 19.08 -0.04 4.23
CA PRO A 230 18.77 -0.76 2.99
C PRO A 230 19.32 -2.19 2.96
N GLU A 231 20.30 -2.47 3.79
CA GLU A 231 20.94 -3.78 3.89
C GLU A 231 20.10 -4.83 4.63
N LEU A 232 19.05 -4.46 5.34
CA LEU A 232 18.31 -5.40 6.19
C LEU A 232 17.29 -6.26 5.43
N PRO A 233 16.32 -5.70 4.68
CA PRO A 233 15.33 -6.51 3.97
C PRO A 233 15.92 -7.19 2.74
N GLY A 234 15.32 -8.30 2.31
CA GLY A 234 15.59 -8.93 1.01
C GLY A 234 14.55 -8.56 -0.05
N LEU A 235 13.32 -8.36 0.36
CA LEU A 235 12.20 -7.90 -0.44
C LEU A 235 11.19 -7.20 0.47
N ILE A 236 10.57 -6.13 -0.02
CA ILE A 236 9.56 -5.37 0.71
C ILE A 236 8.20 -5.55 0.04
N ILE A 237 7.18 -5.85 0.83
CA ILE A 237 5.79 -5.84 0.38
C ILE A 237 5.02 -4.83 1.24
N VAL A 238 4.37 -3.86 0.61
CA VAL A 238 3.53 -2.87 1.29
C VAL A 238 2.08 -3.03 0.80
N ASN A 239 1.18 -3.29 1.74
CA ASN A 239 -0.21 -3.56 1.45
C ASN A 239 -1.07 -2.39 1.92
N GLY A 240 -1.83 -1.75 1.02
CA GLY A 240 -2.74 -0.65 1.36
C GLY A 240 -2.06 0.48 2.14
N ALA A 241 -0.82 0.86 1.78
CA ALA A 241 -0.01 1.80 2.53
C ALA A 241 -0.05 3.21 1.94
N PRO A 242 -0.30 4.26 2.75
CA PRO A 242 -0.26 5.65 2.28
C PRO A 242 1.20 6.12 2.20
N LEU A 243 1.74 6.14 0.98
CA LEU A 243 3.14 6.54 0.71
C LEU A 243 3.26 7.97 0.15
N SER A 244 2.20 8.47 -0.49
CA SER A 244 2.08 9.86 -0.96
C SER A 244 0.68 10.38 -0.63
N TYR A 245 0.52 10.98 0.56
CA TYR A 245 -0.80 11.29 1.12
C TYR A 245 -1.56 12.39 0.36
N TRP A 246 -0.86 13.29 -0.32
CA TRP A 246 -1.48 14.38 -1.10
C TRP A 246 -2.08 13.89 -2.41
N ALA A 247 -1.59 12.76 -2.93
CA ALA A 247 -2.05 12.22 -4.19
C ALA A 247 -3.52 11.79 -4.15
N GLY A 248 -4.25 12.03 -5.23
CA GLY A 248 -5.64 11.65 -5.34
C GLY A 248 -6.29 12.22 -6.59
N VAL A 249 -7.52 11.79 -6.84
CA VAL A 249 -8.34 12.23 -7.97
C VAL A 249 -9.52 13.05 -7.45
N ASN A 250 -9.78 14.18 -8.08
CA ASN A 250 -10.90 15.04 -7.73
C ASN A 250 -12.23 14.29 -7.86
N GLY A 251 -13.10 14.49 -6.88
CA GLY A 251 -14.40 13.82 -6.78
C GLY A 251 -14.34 12.35 -6.33
N LYS A 252 -13.15 11.83 -5.93
CA LYS A 252 -12.99 10.42 -5.54
C LYS A 252 -12.29 10.19 -4.20
N ASN A 253 -11.35 11.03 -3.81
CA ASN A 253 -10.47 10.80 -2.65
C ASN A 253 -10.58 11.93 -1.61
N PRO A 254 -11.71 12.05 -0.91
CA PRO A 254 -11.98 13.19 -0.02
C PRO A 254 -11.15 13.17 1.26
N MET A 255 -10.66 12.01 1.71
CA MET A 255 -9.93 11.89 2.97
C MET A 255 -8.67 12.77 3.00
N ARG A 256 -8.01 12.97 1.85
CA ARG A 256 -6.82 13.83 1.72
C ARG A 256 -7.06 15.30 2.12
N TYR A 257 -8.30 15.77 2.04
CA TYR A 257 -8.65 17.15 2.40
C TYR A 257 -8.89 17.37 3.90
N SER A 258 -9.10 16.29 4.66
CA SER A 258 -9.51 16.35 6.08
C SER A 258 -8.51 17.14 6.94
N GLY A 259 -7.21 16.91 6.77
CA GLY A 259 -6.18 17.64 7.49
C GLY A 259 -6.23 19.15 7.26
N GLY A 260 -6.46 19.56 6.01
CA GLY A 260 -6.63 20.99 5.66
C GLY A 260 -7.91 21.59 6.27
N LEU A 261 -9.02 20.91 6.16
CA LEU A 261 -10.32 21.40 6.69
C LEU A 261 -10.34 21.49 8.23
N LEU A 262 -9.58 20.62 8.90
CA LEU A 262 -9.40 20.68 10.36
C LEU A 262 -8.34 21.70 10.79
N GLY A 263 -7.68 22.39 9.86
CA GLY A 263 -6.67 23.38 10.14
C GLY A 263 -5.30 22.80 10.56
N GLY A 264 -5.02 21.56 10.18
CA GLY A 264 -3.74 20.90 10.38
C GLY A 264 -3.64 19.99 11.59
N GLY A 265 -2.43 19.84 12.14
CA GLY A 265 -2.08 18.86 13.17
C GLY A 265 -2.45 19.23 14.61
N TRP A 266 -2.91 20.46 14.88
CA TRP A 266 -3.21 20.91 16.24
C TRP A 266 -4.26 20.08 16.99
N MET A 267 -5.21 19.46 16.25
CA MET A 267 -6.22 18.58 16.85
C MET A 267 -5.63 17.27 17.37
N ALA A 268 -4.58 16.73 16.73
CA ALA A 268 -3.86 15.58 17.24
C ALA A 268 -3.14 15.91 18.54
N ARG A 269 -2.55 17.12 18.62
CA ARG A 269 -1.96 17.66 19.86
C ARG A 269 -3.00 17.78 20.97
N LEU A 270 -4.15 18.35 20.66
CA LEU A 270 -5.27 18.45 21.60
C LEU A 270 -5.71 17.09 22.11
N GLY A 271 -5.91 16.11 21.21
CA GLY A 271 -6.29 14.76 21.58
C GLY A 271 -5.28 14.08 22.50
N SER A 272 -3.98 14.30 22.25
CA SER A 272 -2.89 13.79 23.09
C SER A 272 -2.86 14.45 24.46
N ASP A 273 -2.96 15.77 24.52
CA ASP A 273 -2.94 16.53 25.78
C ASP A 273 -4.17 16.22 26.64
N LEU A 274 -5.36 16.04 26.04
CA LEU A 274 -6.57 15.57 26.73
C LEU A 274 -6.42 14.12 27.25
N GLY A 275 -5.56 13.33 26.66
CA GLY A 275 -5.21 11.98 27.09
C GLY A 275 -3.98 11.91 28.00
N ASN A 276 -3.53 13.02 28.59
CA ASN A 276 -2.32 13.09 29.42
C ASN A 276 -1.08 12.59 28.67
N ASP A 277 -0.80 13.22 27.53
CA ASP A 277 0.27 12.92 26.57
C ASP A 277 0.13 11.54 25.88
N ARG A 278 -1.07 10.97 25.90
CA ARG A 278 -1.43 9.73 25.18
C ARG A 278 -2.64 9.96 24.29
N PHE A 279 -2.45 9.77 23.01
CA PHE A 279 -3.51 9.86 22.04
C PHE A 279 -4.32 8.56 22.04
N ASP A 280 -5.63 8.66 22.18
CA ASP A 280 -6.54 7.51 22.10
C ASP A 280 -6.81 7.15 20.63
N GLY A 281 -6.40 5.93 20.22
CA GLY A 281 -6.63 5.41 18.87
C GLY A 281 -8.10 5.29 18.45
N THR A 282 -9.02 5.36 19.41
CA THR A 282 -10.47 5.42 19.16
C THR A 282 -10.85 6.54 18.20
N TRP A 283 -10.16 7.68 18.23
CA TRP A 283 -10.40 8.77 17.28
C TRP A 283 -10.09 8.37 15.84
N LEU A 284 -9.03 7.60 15.62
CA LEU A 284 -8.69 7.09 14.29
C LEU A 284 -9.69 6.05 13.81
N VAL A 285 -10.06 5.10 14.68
CA VAL A 285 -11.07 4.07 14.38
C VAL A 285 -12.41 4.71 14.03
N SER A 286 -12.87 5.69 14.79
CA SER A 286 -14.11 6.43 14.53
C SER A 286 -14.07 7.20 13.21
N ASN A 287 -12.89 7.77 12.86
CA ASN A 287 -12.71 8.41 11.56
C ASN A 287 -12.86 7.40 10.42
N PHE A 288 -12.25 6.21 10.53
CA PHE A 288 -12.40 5.16 9.52
C PHE A 288 -13.84 4.67 9.38
N GLU A 289 -14.57 4.48 10.50
CA GLU A 289 -15.99 4.13 10.44
C GLU A 289 -16.85 5.20 9.75
N SER A 290 -16.49 6.47 9.89
CA SER A 290 -17.21 7.58 9.27
C SER A 290 -17.02 7.67 7.75
N LEU A 291 -15.97 7.05 7.19
CA LEU A 291 -15.72 7.06 5.75
C LEU A 291 -16.75 6.25 4.96
N ASP A 292 -17.30 5.20 5.56
CA ASP A 292 -18.36 4.38 4.96
C ASP A 292 -19.53 4.19 5.93
N PRO A 293 -20.36 5.22 6.12
CA PRO A 293 -21.49 5.19 7.06
C PRO A 293 -22.56 4.16 6.68
N ALA A 294 -22.74 3.88 5.39
CA ALA A 294 -23.68 2.87 4.94
C ALA A 294 -23.31 1.47 5.44
N HIS A 295 -22.03 1.12 5.40
CA HIS A 295 -21.55 -0.15 5.97
C HIS A 295 -21.42 -0.08 7.48
N SER A 296 -20.73 0.92 8.03
CA SER A 296 -20.33 0.96 9.44
C SER A 296 -21.49 1.20 10.40
N TRP A 297 -22.47 2.03 10.02
CA TRP A 297 -23.59 2.39 10.90
C TRP A 297 -24.83 1.54 10.67
N TRP A 298 -24.95 0.89 9.50
CA TRP A 298 -26.12 0.10 9.15
C TRP A 298 -25.76 -1.28 8.60
N GLY A 299 -25.05 -1.37 7.51
CA GLY A 299 -24.87 -2.58 6.73
C GLY A 299 -24.30 -3.76 7.53
N LYS A 300 -23.25 -3.54 8.34
CA LYS A 300 -22.65 -4.61 9.17
C LYS A 300 -23.65 -5.14 10.22
N TYR A 301 -24.47 -4.27 10.80
CA TYR A 301 -25.46 -4.67 11.79
C TYR A 301 -26.66 -5.34 11.15
N TYR A 302 -27.10 -4.85 10.00
CA TYR A 302 -28.17 -5.49 9.24
C TYR A 302 -27.77 -6.88 8.75
N HIS A 303 -26.53 -7.03 8.29
CA HIS A 303 -26.00 -8.35 7.92
C HIS A 303 -26.00 -9.33 9.10
N LEU A 304 -25.52 -8.89 10.26
CA LEU A 304 -25.62 -9.70 11.50
C LEU A 304 -27.07 -10.04 11.82
N PHE A 305 -28.00 -9.09 11.69
CA PHE A 305 -29.41 -9.30 11.98
C PHE A 305 -30.07 -10.28 11.01
N SER A 306 -29.77 -10.17 9.70
CA SER A 306 -30.36 -11.04 8.67
C SER A 306 -29.82 -12.46 8.73
N GLU A 307 -28.54 -12.62 9.08
CA GLU A 307 -27.79 -13.88 9.09
C GLU A 307 -27.40 -14.29 10.51
N VAL A 308 -28.22 -13.96 11.51
CA VAL A 308 -27.87 -14.14 12.92
C VAL A 308 -27.63 -15.62 13.33
N ASP A 309 -28.12 -16.56 12.54
CA ASP A 309 -27.92 -17.98 12.78
C ASP A 309 -26.50 -18.48 12.35
N SER A 310 -25.77 -17.72 11.51
CA SER A 310 -24.48 -18.12 10.95
C SER A 310 -23.33 -17.10 11.20
N GLU A 311 -23.64 -15.80 11.37
CA GLU A 311 -22.66 -14.73 11.38
C GLU A 311 -22.13 -14.31 12.76
N VAL A 312 -22.74 -14.81 13.84
CA VAL A 312 -22.43 -14.38 15.22
C VAL A 312 -20.96 -14.57 15.57
N GLU A 313 -20.39 -15.74 15.32
CA GLU A 313 -19.00 -16.03 15.67
C GLU A 313 -18.03 -15.13 14.91
N ARG A 314 -18.23 -15.01 13.58
CA ARG A 314 -17.41 -14.14 12.73
C ARG A 314 -17.49 -12.68 13.16
N PHE A 315 -18.69 -12.19 13.47
CA PHE A 315 -18.92 -10.83 13.94
C PHE A 315 -18.20 -10.57 15.27
N LEU A 316 -18.35 -11.45 16.24
CA LEU A 316 -17.72 -11.31 17.55
C LEU A 316 -16.19 -11.39 17.50
N ASP A 317 -15.64 -12.27 16.66
CA ASP A 317 -14.19 -12.36 16.45
C ASP A 317 -13.62 -11.07 15.84
N PHE A 318 -14.31 -10.53 14.82
CA PHE A 318 -13.91 -9.26 14.20
C PHE A 318 -14.03 -8.08 15.17
N GLU A 319 -15.19 -7.95 15.84
CA GLU A 319 -15.46 -6.82 16.74
C GLU A 319 -14.55 -6.85 17.98
N ARG A 320 -14.07 -8.01 18.42
CA ARG A 320 -13.09 -8.10 19.50
C ARG A 320 -11.78 -7.41 19.11
N TRP A 321 -11.30 -7.61 17.90
CA TRP A 321 -10.11 -6.95 17.40
C TRP A 321 -10.37 -5.48 17.08
N TRP A 322 -11.41 -5.17 16.31
CA TRP A 322 -11.76 -3.82 15.89
C TRP A 322 -12.16 -2.91 17.05
N GLY A 323 -12.86 -3.46 18.03
CA GLY A 323 -13.34 -2.77 19.22
C GLY A 323 -12.30 -2.58 20.33
N SER A 324 -11.02 -2.90 20.06
CA SER A 324 -9.92 -2.79 21.04
C SER A 324 -8.90 -1.74 20.59
N PRO A 325 -9.20 -0.44 20.78
CA PRO A 325 -8.28 0.63 20.38
C PRO A 325 -7.01 0.60 21.22
N THR A 326 -5.92 1.19 20.69
CA THR A 326 -4.64 1.31 21.37
C THR A 326 -4.25 2.76 21.54
N LEU A 327 -3.33 3.02 22.46
CA LEU A 327 -2.81 4.35 22.71
C LEU A 327 -1.52 4.60 21.92
N LEU A 328 -1.28 5.86 21.55
CA LEU A 328 -0.02 6.35 20.99
C LEU A 328 0.53 7.44 21.92
N ASN A 329 1.85 7.59 22.01
CA ASN A 329 2.40 8.79 22.65
C ASN A 329 2.07 10.04 21.83
N GLY A 330 1.98 11.19 22.48
CA GLY A 330 1.72 12.45 21.81
C GLY A 330 2.71 12.76 20.70
N GLU A 331 4.00 12.54 20.92
CA GLU A 331 5.05 12.75 19.92
C GLU A 331 4.90 11.83 18.70
N GLU A 332 4.46 10.57 18.89
CA GLU A 332 4.24 9.63 17.79
C GLU A 332 3.14 10.11 16.85
N ILE A 333 1.96 10.43 17.38
CA ILE A 333 0.83 10.88 16.56
C ILE A 333 1.08 12.27 15.94
N GLU A 334 1.74 13.17 16.64
CA GLU A 334 2.11 14.47 16.13
C GLU A 334 3.04 14.35 14.92
N MET A 335 4.06 13.48 14.99
CA MET A 335 4.97 13.23 13.87
C MET A 335 4.24 12.55 12.69
N ILE A 336 3.38 11.56 12.95
CA ILE A 336 2.57 10.91 11.91
C ILE A 336 1.70 11.94 11.17
N VAL A 337 1.02 12.79 11.91
CA VAL A 337 0.12 13.79 11.32
C VAL A 337 0.90 14.89 10.60
N ASP A 338 1.89 15.48 11.25
CA ASP A 338 2.59 16.64 10.72
C ASP A 338 3.51 16.28 9.54
N ASP A 339 4.29 15.20 9.65
CA ASP A 339 5.30 14.87 8.65
C ASP A 339 4.75 14.03 7.51
N LEU A 340 3.82 13.12 7.79
CA LEU A 340 3.31 12.19 6.77
C LEU A 340 2.01 12.70 6.14
N PHE A 341 0.99 13.03 6.95
CA PHE A 341 -0.33 13.36 6.39
C PHE A 341 -0.40 14.82 5.93
N ILE A 342 0.10 15.76 6.74
CA ILE A 342 0.08 17.18 6.40
C ILE A 342 1.28 17.56 5.52
N GLY A 343 2.48 17.10 5.86
CA GLY A 343 3.72 17.47 5.18
C GLY A 343 4.07 16.64 3.95
N ASN A 344 3.47 15.44 3.79
CA ASN A 344 3.81 14.48 2.71
C ASN A 344 5.33 14.27 2.53
N ARG A 345 6.06 14.17 3.67
CA ARG A 345 7.53 14.21 3.67
C ARG A 345 8.19 12.88 3.33
N LEU A 346 7.44 11.78 3.31
CA LEU A 346 7.99 10.47 2.98
C LEU A 346 8.43 10.40 1.51
N SER A 347 7.57 10.79 0.59
CA SER A 347 7.88 10.78 -0.84
C SER A 347 8.81 11.94 -1.23
N GLY A 348 8.87 12.98 -0.43
CA GLY A 348 9.89 14.04 -0.51
C GLY A 348 9.90 14.85 -1.77
N GLY A 349 8.79 14.97 -2.51
CA GLY A 349 8.69 15.61 -3.83
C GLY A 349 9.80 16.64 -4.10
N LEU A 350 10.38 16.62 -5.27
CA LEU A 350 11.55 17.42 -5.69
C LEU A 350 11.53 18.85 -5.14
N GLY A 351 12.33 19.13 -4.11
CA GLY A 351 12.55 20.46 -3.53
C GLY A 351 11.92 20.75 -2.19
N ARG A 352 11.28 19.78 -1.53
CA ARG A 352 10.94 19.89 -0.11
C ARG A 352 12.14 19.47 0.72
N LYS A 353 12.34 20.10 1.87
CA LYS A 353 13.32 19.63 2.86
C LYS A 353 12.85 18.25 3.31
N SER A 354 13.42 17.19 2.72
CA SER A 354 13.12 15.83 3.14
C SER A 354 13.50 15.69 4.61
N SER A 355 12.79 14.85 5.33
CA SER A 355 13.09 14.47 6.71
C SER A 355 14.44 13.72 6.86
N GLY A 356 15.33 13.81 5.89
CA GLY A 356 16.58 13.02 5.81
C GLY A 356 16.38 11.60 5.27
N LEU A 357 15.14 11.17 5.01
CA LEU A 357 14.83 9.90 4.36
C LEU A 357 14.85 10.07 2.85
N ASP A 358 15.65 9.27 2.17
CA ASP A 358 15.71 9.21 0.71
C ASP A 358 15.31 7.80 0.26
N LEU A 359 14.10 7.67 -0.31
CA LEU A 359 13.57 6.39 -0.79
C LEU A 359 14.40 5.80 -1.94
N LYS A 360 15.25 6.60 -2.61
CA LYS A 360 16.21 6.10 -3.61
C LYS A 360 17.25 5.14 -3.01
N ARG A 361 17.46 5.17 -1.70
CA ARG A 361 18.37 4.28 -1.00
C ARG A 361 17.85 2.85 -0.86
N ILE A 362 16.56 2.62 -1.09
CA ILE A 362 15.99 1.27 -1.07
C ILE A 362 16.51 0.49 -2.28
N GLU A 363 17.31 -0.55 -2.03
CA GLU A 363 18.00 -1.32 -3.08
C GLU A 363 17.28 -2.61 -3.45
N VAL A 364 16.43 -3.11 -2.57
CA VAL A 364 15.68 -4.34 -2.77
C VAL A 364 14.40 -4.10 -3.57
N PRO A 365 13.84 -5.15 -4.21
CA PRO A 365 12.54 -5.02 -4.86
C PRO A 365 11.45 -4.57 -3.88
N VAL A 366 10.57 -3.68 -4.36
CA VAL A 366 9.41 -3.19 -3.62
C VAL A 366 8.15 -3.65 -4.32
N VAL A 367 7.27 -4.32 -3.59
CA VAL A 367 5.95 -4.72 -4.07
C VAL A 367 4.89 -3.86 -3.38
N VAL A 368 3.99 -3.27 -4.17
CA VAL A 368 2.89 -2.43 -3.66
C VAL A 368 1.57 -3.08 -4.02
N PHE A 369 0.83 -3.53 -3.03
CA PHE A 369 -0.54 -4.00 -3.21
C PHE A 369 -1.53 -2.90 -2.83
N CYS A 370 -2.38 -2.49 -3.77
CA CYS A 370 -3.39 -1.45 -3.60
C CYS A 370 -4.72 -1.84 -4.27
N SER A 371 -5.77 -1.07 -4.04
CA SER A 371 -7.11 -1.36 -4.57
C SER A 371 -7.87 -0.11 -4.95
N TYR A 372 -8.61 -0.16 -6.05
CA TYR A 372 -9.54 0.91 -6.43
C TYR A 372 -10.77 1.02 -5.51
N GLY A 373 -11.08 -0.02 -4.73
CA GLY A 373 -12.13 0.01 -3.71
C GLY A 373 -11.67 0.57 -2.37
N ASP A 374 -10.38 0.87 -2.22
CA ASP A 374 -9.80 1.41 -1.00
C ASP A 374 -10.07 2.93 -0.90
N ASN A 375 -10.91 3.31 0.04
CA ASN A 375 -11.27 4.70 0.31
C ASN A 375 -10.36 5.39 1.35
N ILE A 376 -9.43 4.64 1.96
CA ILE A 376 -8.45 5.15 2.92
C ILE A 376 -7.12 5.39 2.23
N THR A 377 -6.63 4.38 1.48
CA THR A 377 -5.37 4.44 0.72
C THR A 377 -5.61 4.03 -0.73
N PRO A 378 -6.17 4.92 -1.55
CA PRO A 378 -6.40 4.63 -2.97
C PRO A 378 -5.08 4.41 -3.72
N PRO A 379 -5.11 3.80 -4.92
CA PRO A 379 -3.91 3.53 -5.72
C PRO A 379 -3.00 4.74 -5.91
N GLN A 380 -3.57 5.95 -6.02
CA GLN A 380 -2.79 7.17 -6.14
C GLN A 380 -1.90 7.42 -4.91
N GLN A 381 -2.44 7.27 -3.70
CA GLN A 381 -1.65 7.42 -2.48
C GLN A 381 -0.62 6.31 -2.29
N ALA A 382 -0.89 5.11 -2.78
CA ALA A 382 0.02 3.98 -2.68
C ALA A 382 1.16 4.03 -3.71
N LEU A 383 0.95 4.62 -4.89
CA LEU A 383 1.87 4.50 -6.03
C LEU A 383 2.56 5.81 -6.42
N ASP A 384 2.00 6.98 -6.07
CA ASP A 384 2.48 8.26 -6.57
C ASP A 384 3.87 8.66 -6.08
N TRP A 385 4.33 8.06 -4.96
CA TRP A 385 5.72 8.20 -4.52
C TRP A 385 6.73 7.78 -5.59
N ILE A 386 6.36 6.86 -6.51
CA ILE A 386 7.22 6.40 -7.60
C ILE A 386 7.52 7.57 -8.52
N THR A 387 6.51 8.36 -8.86
CA THR A 387 6.65 9.54 -9.73
C THR A 387 7.36 10.70 -9.01
N ASP A 388 7.28 10.77 -7.67
CA ASP A 388 8.01 11.74 -6.86
C ASP A 388 9.50 11.42 -6.80
N VAL A 389 9.84 10.13 -6.72
CA VAL A 389 11.22 9.66 -6.53
C VAL A 389 11.95 9.52 -7.87
N TYR A 390 11.28 8.98 -8.89
CA TYR A 390 11.87 8.70 -10.19
C TYR A 390 11.22 9.54 -11.29
N PRO A 391 11.94 10.51 -11.88
CA PRO A 391 11.38 11.42 -12.88
C PRO A 391 11.10 10.73 -14.22
N SER A 392 11.72 9.56 -14.50
CA SER A 392 11.54 8.81 -15.74
C SER A 392 11.78 7.31 -15.54
N ASP A 393 11.32 6.49 -16.49
CA ASP A 393 11.59 5.05 -16.53
C ASP A 393 13.09 4.76 -16.58
N LEU A 394 13.82 5.56 -17.35
CA LEU A 394 15.28 5.46 -17.46
C LEU A 394 15.97 5.73 -16.11
N ALA A 395 15.49 6.74 -15.36
CA ALA A 395 16.03 7.03 -14.04
C ALA A 395 15.81 5.88 -13.06
N LEU A 396 14.64 5.24 -13.11
CA LEU A 396 14.32 4.06 -12.30
C LEU A 396 15.21 2.87 -12.67
N GLN A 397 15.29 2.55 -13.96
CA GLN A 397 16.07 1.42 -14.46
C GLN A 397 17.55 1.57 -14.13
N ARG A 398 18.12 2.76 -14.37
CA ARG A 398 19.52 3.05 -14.07
C ARG A 398 19.83 3.04 -12.60
N ALA A 399 18.88 3.40 -11.73
CA ALA A 399 19.05 3.24 -10.30
C ALA A 399 19.07 1.76 -9.87
N GLY A 400 18.88 0.83 -10.81
CA GLY A 400 18.84 -0.61 -10.53
C GLY A 400 17.63 -1.03 -9.71
N ARG A 401 16.52 -0.28 -9.74
CA ARG A 401 15.36 -0.51 -8.86
C ARG A 401 14.27 -1.31 -9.56
N THR A 402 13.76 -2.32 -8.88
CA THR A 402 12.63 -3.12 -9.32
C THR A 402 11.42 -2.78 -8.44
N ILE A 403 10.37 -2.28 -9.07
CA ILE A 403 9.11 -1.98 -8.39
C ILE A 403 8.02 -2.79 -9.07
N VAL A 404 7.25 -3.52 -8.26
CA VAL A 404 6.10 -4.30 -8.71
C VAL A 404 4.87 -3.73 -8.04
N TYR A 405 3.77 -3.55 -8.75
CA TYR A 405 2.51 -3.24 -8.13
C TYR A 405 1.42 -4.23 -8.53
N LEU A 406 0.50 -4.48 -7.60
CA LEU A 406 -0.69 -5.28 -7.79
C LEU A 406 -1.90 -4.43 -7.45
N ARG A 407 -2.88 -4.34 -8.37
CA ARG A 407 -4.11 -3.57 -8.20
C ARG A 407 -5.32 -4.50 -8.14
N HIS A 408 -6.09 -4.40 -7.07
CA HIS A 408 -7.38 -5.07 -6.99
C HIS A 408 -8.49 -4.13 -7.49
N ALA A 409 -9.49 -4.67 -8.18
CA ALA A 409 -10.53 -3.86 -8.84
C ALA A 409 -11.49 -3.16 -7.86
N SER A 410 -11.78 -3.75 -6.68
CA SER A 410 -12.92 -3.29 -5.87
C SER A 410 -12.86 -3.56 -4.37
N ILE A 411 -11.81 -4.24 -3.87
CA ILE A 411 -11.75 -4.56 -2.45
C ILE A 411 -11.54 -3.30 -1.60
N GLY A 412 -12.32 -3.14 -0.52
CA GLY A 412 -12.13 -2.04 0.43
C GLY A 412 -10.86 -2.22 1.27
N HIS A 413 -10.41 -1.15 1.94
CA HIS A 413 -9.16 -1.12 2.70
C HIS A 413 -8.97 -2.31 3.65
N LEU A 414 -9.91 -2.53 4.56
CA LEU A 414 -9.83 -3.65 5.48
C LEU A 414 -9.84 -5.01 4.77
N GLY A 415 -10.52 -5.11 3.63
CA GLY A 415 -10.58 -6.33 2.83
C GLY A 415 -9.21 -6.80 2.34
N ILE A 416 -8.27 -5.88 2.09
CA ILE A 416 -6.88 -6.20 1.73
C ILE A 416 -6.24 -7.12 2.79
N PHE A 417 -6.56 -6.93 4.05
CA PHE A 417 -5.94 -7.63 5.17
C PHE A 417 -6.79 -8.77 5.72
N VAL A 418 -8.13 -8.58 5.77
CA VAL A 418 -9.04 -9.48 6.49
C VAL A 418 -9.87 -10.37 5.56
N SER A 419 -9.86 -10.17 4.25
CA SER A 419 -10.57 -11.04 3.31
C SER A 419 -9.83 -12.36 3.15
N GLY A 420 -10.51 -13.47 3.44
CA GLY A 420 -9.95 -14.81 3.18
C GLY A 420 -9.83 -15.10 1.69
N GLU A 421 -10.59 -14.44 0.82
CA GLU A 421 -10.45 -14.55 -0.62
C GLU A 421 -9.15 -13.90 -1.09
N VAL A 422 -8.89 -12.65 -0.67
CA VAL A 422 -7.64 -11.94 -0.93
C VAL A 422 -6.43 -12.71 -0.38
N ALA A 423 -6.55 -13.28 0.83
CA ALA A 423 -5.47 -14.09 1.38
C ALA A 423 -5.14 -15.28 0.48
N ARG A 424 -6.16 -16.02 0.03
CA ARG A 424 -6.00 -17.23 -0.79
C ARG A 424 -5.68 -16.96 -2.27
N ARG A 425 -5.75 -15.72 -2.73
CA ARG A 425 -5.42 -15.31 -4.10
C ARG A 425 -4.20 -14.39 -4.09
N GLU A 426 -4.35 -13.14 -3.72
CA GLU A 426 -3.31 -12.12 -3.83
C GLU A 426 -2.10 -12.42 -2.92
N HIS A 427 -2.31 -12.63 -1.64
CA HIS A 427 -1.18 -12.88 -0.71
C HIS A 427 -0.47 -14.20 -1.00
N ARG A 428 -1.22 -15.24 -1.37
CA ARG A 428 -0.64 -16.53 -1.77
C ARG A 428 0.25 -16.39 -2.98
N GLU A 429 -0.25 -15.74 -4.04
CA GLU A 429 0.49 -15.61 -5.29
C GLU A 429 1.67 -14.64 -5.16
N LEU A 430 1.56 -13.59 -4.35
CA LEU A 430 2.68 -12.71 -4.00
C LEU A 430 3.80 -13.49 -3.32
N LEU A 431 3.48 -14.29 -2.29
CA LEU A 431 4.48 -15.12 -1.60
C LEU A 431 5.05 -16.22 -2.49
N GLY A 432 4.23 -16.79 -3.39
CA GLY A 432 4.67 -17.77 -4.38
C GLY A 432 5.60 -17.21 -5.45
N ALA A 433 5.55 -15.89 -5.69
CA ALA A 433 6.33 -15.21 -6.73
C ALA A 433 7.62 -14.53 -6.22
N VAL A 434 7.95 -14.65 -4.94
CA VAL A 434 9.10 -13.99 -4.31
C VAL A 434 10.41 -14.21 -5.08
N ASP A 435 10.66 -15.44 -5.54
CA ASP A 435 11.88 -15.77 -6.27
C ASP A 435 11.93 -15.09 -7.65
N ILE A 436 10.79 -15.01 -8.32
CA ILE A 436 10.68 -14.35 -9.63
C ILE A 436 10.87 -12.85 -9.45
N ILE A 437 10.19 -12.25 -8.48
CA ILE A 437 10.29 -10.80 -8.20
C ILE A 437 11.73 -10.40 -7.90
N ASN A 438 12.47 -11.21 -7.13
CA ASN A 438 13.87 -10.94 -6.82
C ASN A 438 14.78 -11.00 -8.03
N ALA A 439 14.40 -11.72 -9.07
CA ALA A 439 15.17 -11.89 -10.30
C ALA A 439 14.69 -10.97 -11.44
N LEU A 440 13.59 -10.23 -11.29
CA LEU A 440 13.13 -9.28 -12.31
C LEU A 440 14.20 -8.20 -12.55
N PRO A 441 14.49 -7.85 -13.82
CA PRO A 441 15.33 -6.72 -14.17
C PRO A 441 14.79 -5.41 -13.57
N ALA A 442 15.66 -4.41 -13.41
CA ALA A 442 15.23 -3.09 -12.99
C ALA A 442 14.14 -2.52 -13.90
N GLY A 443 13.10 -1.96 -13.28
CA GLY A 443 11.96 -1.40 -13.98
C GLY A 443 10.69 -1.44 -13.12
N LEU A 444 9.62 -0.94 -13.72
CA LEU A 444 8.29 -0.94 -13.14
C LEU A 444 7.45 -2.06 -13.77
N TYR A 445 6.77 -2.84 -12.94
CA TYR A 445 5.96 -3.98 -13.39
C TYR A 445 4.59 -3.97 -12.73
N GLU A 446 3.57 -4.39 -13.47
CA GLU A 446 2.28 -4.75 -12.90
C GLU A 446 2.18 -6.27 -12.80
N MET A 447 1.93 -6.76 -11.60
CA MET A 447 1.62 -8.17 -11.36
C MET A 447 0.15 -8.43 -11.67
N LEU A 448 -0.12 -9.34 -12.57
CA LEU A 448 -1.47 -9.78 -12.93
C LEU A 448 -1.69 -11.21 -12.45
N ILE A 449 -2.88 -11.45 -11.88
CA ILE A 449 -3.32 -12.77 -11.41
C ILE A 449 -4.58 -13.13 -12.19
N GLU A 450 -4.47 -14.13 -13.04
CA GLU A 450 -5.56 -14.60 -13.92
C GLU A 450 -6.10 -15.94 -13.44
N ASP A 451 -7.42 -16.08 -13.44
CA ASP A 451 -8.06 -17.37 -13.14
C ASP A 451 -7.84 -18.35 -14.29
N LEU A 452 -7.31 -19.52 -13.97
CA LEU A 452 -7.17 -20.62 -14.94
C LEU A 452 -8.41 -21.52 -14.95
N PRO A 453 -8.66 -22.21 -16.06
CA PRO A 453 -9.73 -23.20 -16.14
C PRO A 453 -9.67 -24.23 -15.01
N ALA A 454 -10.82 -24.70 -14.54
CA ALA A 454 -10.94 -25.59 -13.38
C ALA A 454 -10.17 -26.91 -13.50
N ASN A 455 -9.78 -27.31 -14.72
CA ASN A 455 -8.98 -28.51 -15.01
C ASN A 455 -7.46 -28.25 -15.01
N SER A 456 -7.01 -27.03 -14.72
CA SER A 456 -5.58 -26.68 -14.66
C SER A 456 -4.93 -27.20 -13.38
N ALA A 457 -3.62 -27.47 -13.44
CA ALA A 457 -2.83 -27.92 -12.28
C ALA A 457 -2.74 -26.86 -11.17
N THR A 458 -2.82 -25.59 -11.54
CA THR A 458 -2.88 -24.45 -10.64
C THR A 458 -4.16 -23.66 -10.87
N ARG A 459 -4.66 -23.01 -9.85
CA ARG A 459 -5.88 -22.18 -9.95
C ARG A 459 -5.64 -20.84 -10.64
N TYR A 460 -4.46 -20.29 -10.47
CA TYR A 460 -4.09 -18.97 -10.98
C TYR A 460 -2.83 -19.03 -11.82
N ALA A 461 -2.75 -18.14 -12.80
CA ALA A 461 -1.52 -17.79 -13.52
C ALA A 461 -1.08 -16.39 -13.06
N VAL A 462 0.22 -16.26 -12.81
CA VAL A 462 0.84 -14.99 -12.43
C VAL A 462 1.73 -14.53 -13.57
N SER A 463 1.62 -13.26 -13.95
CA SER A 463 2.49 -12.62 -14.92
C SER A 463 2.90 -11.22 -14.47
N PHE A 464 4.06 -10.75 -14.96
CA PHE A 464 4.60 -9.44 -14.65
C PHE A 464 4.71 -8.63 -15.94
N GLU A 465 3.84 -7.63 -16.10
CA GLU A 465 3.86 -6.75 -17.26
C GLU A 465 4.74 -5.54 -17.01
N PRO A 466 5.74 -5.27 -17.85
CA PRO A 466 6.45 -4.01 -17.82
C PRO A 466 5.49 -2.84 -18.01
N ARG A 467 5.65 -1.82 -17.20
CA ARG A 467 4.85 -0.58 -17.25
C ARG A 467 5.77 0.63 -17.26
N ARG A 468 5.26 1.74 -17.79
CA ARG A 468 5.94 3.04 -17.70
C ARG A 468 5.40 3.81 -16.49
N ILE A 469 6.24 4.66 -15.93
CA ILE A 469 5.85 5.53 -14.81
C ILE A 469 4.65 6.40 -15.21
N ALA A 470 4.60 6.87 -16.45
CA ALA A 470 3.48 7.66 -16.98
C ALA A 470 2.15 6.91 -17.01
N ASP A 471 2.16 5.58 -17.03
CA ASP A 471 0.98 4.74 -17.19
C ASP A 471 0.45 4.20 -15.83
N ILE A 472 1.12 4.52 -14.71
CA ILE A 472 0.79 3.98 -13.37
C ILE A 472 -0.69 4.17 -13.02
N HIS A 473 -1.24 5.33 -13.32
CA HIS A 473 -2.60 5.70 -12.92
C HIS A 473 -3.61 5.56 -14.07
N GLY A 474 -3.15 5.21 -15.29
CA GLY A 474 -4.02 5.13 -16.47
C GLY A 474 -4.80 6.41 -16.69
N ASP A 475 -6.13 6.32 -16.78
CA ASP A 475 -7.02 7.47 -16.94
C ASP A 475 -7.28 8.25 -15.63
N GLU A 476 -6.83 7.72 -14.48
CA GLU A 476 -7.01 8.31 -13.15
C GLU A 476 -5.74 9.02 -12.65
N GLN A 477 -5.15 9.85 -13.51
CA GLN A 477 -3.95 10.60 -13.13
C GLN A 477 -4.21 11.51 -11.92
N PRO A 478 -3.36 11.49 -10.90
CA PRO A 478 -3.45 12.42 -9.79
C PRO A 478 -3.18 13.84 -10.29
N ARG A 479 -3.89 14.81 -9.71
CA ARG A 479 -3.59 16.21 -9.99
C ARG A 479 -2.40 16.66 -9.16
N ARG A 480 -1.31 16.97 -9.85
CA ARG A 480 -0.11 17.58 -9.24
C ARG A 480 -0.25 19.08 -9.01
N ASP A 481 -1.23 19.70 -9.64
CA ASP A 481 -1.55 21.13 -9.44
C ASP A 481 -1.99 21.41 -7.98
N ASP A 482 -2.55 20.41 -7.30
CA ASP A 482 -3.03 20.51 -5.92
C ASP A 482 -1.90 20.62 -4.87
N ASP A 483 -0.67 20.32 -5.24
CA ASP A 483 0.49 20.39 -4.34
C ASP A 483 0.68 21.79 -3.73
N ARG A 484 0.24 22.83 -4.43
CA ARG A 484 0.31 24.23 -3.95
C ARG A 484 -0.67 24.47 -2.80
N GLU A 485 -1.91 23.99 -2.94
CA GLU A 485 -2.94 24.08 -1.92
C GLU A 485 -2.55 23.29 -0.68
N PHE A 486 -2.04 22.08 -0.84
CA PHE A 486 -1.54 21.25 0.26
C PHE A 486 -0.30 21.87 0.94
N ALA A 487 0.58 22.54 0.21
CA ALA A 487 1.69 23.29 0.80
C ALA A 487 1.20 24.47 1.67
N LEU A 488 0.06 25.07 1.34
CA LEU A 488 -0.57 26.08 2.19
C LEU A 488 -1.21 25.47 3.42
N VAL A 489 -1.78 24.26 3.31
CA VAL A 489 -2.24 23.47 4.47
C VAL A 489 -1.09 23.24 5.45
N GLU A 490 0.09 22.81 4.96
CA GLU A 490 1.28 22.62 5.81
C GLU A 490 1.66 23.90 6.57
N ARG A 491 1.65 25.06 5.88
CA ARG A 491 1.96 26.35 6.50
C ARG A 491 0.91 26.77 7.54
N ALA A 492 -0.37 26.61 7.20
CA ALA A 492 -1.47 26.89 8.12
C ALA A 492 -1.42 25.98 9.35
N SER A 493 -1.12 24.69 9.15
CA SER A 493 -0.89 23.73 10.22
C SER A 493 0.24 24.16 11.15
N ALA A 494 1.39 24.54 10.59
CA ALA A 494 2.54 25.00 11.38
C ALA A 494 2.19 26.23 12.25
N LEU A 495 1.41 27.18 11.69
CA LEU A 495 0.94 28.33 12.43
C LEU A 495 -0.02 27.92 13.57
N ASN A 496 -1.03 27.10 13.26
CA ASN A 496 -2.01 26.64 14.24
C ASN A 496 -1.36 25.81 15.34
N ASN A 497 -0.40 24.93 15.00
CA ASN A 497 0.39 24.19 15.96
C ASN A 497 1.15 25.13 16.90
N SER A 498 1.81 26.16 16.36
CA SER A 498 2.55 27.15 17.15
C SER A 498 1.63 27.95 18.11
N LEU A 499 0.44 28.33 17.64
CA LEU A 499 -0.56 28.98 18.48
C LEU A 499 -1.08 28.05 19.58
N TYR A 500 -1.36 26.79 19.21
CA TYR A 500 -1.78 25.80 20.19
C TYR A 500 -0.72 25.54 21.25
N ASP A 501 0.51 25.30 20.84
CA ASP A 501 1.65 25.01 21.73
C ASP A 501 1.97 26.19 22.62
N GLY A 502 1.82 27.44 22.12
CA GLY A 502 2.11 28.66 22.89
C GLY A 502 1.02 29.07 23.88
N PHE A 503 -0.26 28.86 23.54
CA PHE A 503 -1.36 29.46 24.32
C PHE A 503 -2.28 28.41 24.96
N ILE A 504 -2.53 27.27 24.33
CA ILE A 504 -3.53 26.31 24.81
C ILE A 504 -2.87 25.16 25.56
N ARG A 505 -1.84 24.52 24.97
CA ARG A 505 -1.14 23.37 25.55
C ARG A 505 -0.63 23.58 27.00
N PRO A 506 0.05 24.71 27.35
CA PRO A 506 0.54 24.91 28.71
C PRO A 506 -0.58 24.97 29.74
N TRP A 507 -1.74 25.54 29.34
CA TRP A 507 -2.89 25.63 30.22
C TRP A 507 -3.55 24.23 30.37
N LEU A 508 -3.76 23.49 29.32
CA LEU A 508 -4.37 22.15 29.40
C LEU A 508 -3.54 21.19 30.25
N ARG A 509 -2.23 21.15 30.06
CA ARG A 509 -1.31 20.29 30.84
C ARG A 509 -1.27 20.55 32.33
N GLN A 510 -1.76 21.68 32.78
CA GLN A 510 -1.92 21.98 34.22
C GLN A 510 -3.16 21.30 34.81
N TRP A 511 -4.19 21.06 33.98
CA TRP A 511 -5.48 20.59 34.48
C TRP A 511 -5.70 19.10 34.16
N ILE A 512 -5.11 18.59 33.08
CA ILE A 512 -5.27 17.20 32.69
C ILE A 512 -4.24 16.35 33.42
N ASN A 513 -4.75 15.42 34.19
CA ASN A 513 -4.00 14.38 34.88
C ASN A 513 -4.58 13.01 34.47
N GLU A 514 -3.93 11.92 34.87
CA GLU A 514 -4.36 10.57 34.44
C GLU A 514 -5.84 10.24 34.77
N PRO A 515 -6.37 10.55 35.98
CA PRO A 515 -7.80 10.34 36.23
C PRO A 515 -8.73 11.15 35.33
N ALA A 516 -8.37 12.39 35.01
CA ALA A 516 -9.15 13.23 34.08
C ALA A 516 -9.07 12.70 32.66
N ALA A 517 -7.89 12.33 32.19
CA ALA A 517 -7.67 11.72 30.90
C ALA A 517 -8.47 10.42 30.74
N GLU A 518 -8.46 9.56 31.75
CA GLU A 518 -9.25 8.32 31.75
C GLU A 518 -10.75 8.58 31.70
N LEU A 519 -11.24 9.58 32.42
CA LEU A 519 -12.64 9.99 32.36
C LEU A 519 -13.01 10.47 30.94
N ILE A 520 -12.14 11.24 30.29
CA ILE A 520 -12.33 11.72 28.90
C ILE A 520 -12.34 10.53 27.94
N ARG A 521 -11.38 9.61 28.02
CA ARG A 521 -11.35 8.40 27.20
C ARG A 521 -12.65 7.61 27.33
N ARG A 522 -13.06 7.27 28.56
CA ARG A 522 -14.31 6.55 28.84
C ARG A 522 -15.57 7.28 28.42
N SER A 523 -15.54 8.62 28.31
CA SER A 523 -16.67 9.41 27.85
C SER A 523 -16.86 9.37 26.34
N HIS A 524 -15.89 8.87 25.58
CA HIS A 524 -16.01 8.76 24.13
C HIS A 524 -17.14 7.79 23.75
N PRO A 525 -18.02 8.12 22.79
CA PRO A 525 -19.18 7.29 22.42
C PRO A 525 -18.83 5.84 22.09
N PHE A 526 -17.65 5.60 21.51
CA PHE A 526 -17.15 4.27 21.19
C PHE A 526 -16.94 3.40 22.45
N HIS A 527 -16.36 3.94 23.50
CA HIS A 527 -16.21 3.21 24.77
C HIS A 527 -17.54 3.10 25.53
N GLN A 528 -18.35 4.15 25.53
CA GLN A 528 -19.65 4.12 26.17
C GLN A 528 -20.59 3.05 25.60
N GLN A 529 -20.61 2.88 24.27
CA GLN A 529 -21.45 1.86 23.65
C GLN A 529 -21.06 0.43 24.10
N GLN A 530 -19.77 0.17 24.39
CA GLN A 530 -19.34 -1.15 24.89
C GLN A 530 -19.91 -1.45 26.27
N VAL A 531 -19.98 -0.46 27.14
CA VAL A 531 -20.61 -0.60 28.47
C VAL A 531 -22.13 -0.67 28.35
N MET A 532 -22.72 0.19 27.51
CA MET A 532 -24.18 0.26 27.32
C MET A 532 -24.75 -1.06 26.76
N TRP A 533 -24.03 -1.68 25.83
CA TRP A 533 -24.40 -2.97 25.22
C TRP A 533 -23.58 -4.13 25.85
N SER A 534 -23.54 -4.21 27.19
CA SER A 534 -22.89 -5.31 27.93
C SER A 534 -23.78 -5.77 29.09
N SER A 535 -23.38 -6.87 29.72
CA SER A 535 -24.02 -7.38 30.96
C SER A 535 -23.86 -6.44 32.14
N MET A 536 -23.06 -5.37 32.03
CA MET A 536 -23.04 -4.29 33.06
C MET A 536 -24.33 -3.46 33.03
N ASN A 537 -25.08 -3.44 31.96
CA ASN A 537 -26.35 -2.77 31.83
C ASN A 537 -27.49 -3.68 32.36
N PRO A 538 -28.10 -3.34 33.51
CA PRO A 538 -29.17 -4.19 34.08
C PRO A 538 -30.38 -4.39 33.15
N ALA A 539 -30.66 -3.42 32.27
CA ALA A 539 -31.75 -3.52 31.31
C ALA A 539 -31.57 -4.68 30.30
N LEU A 540 -30.38 -5.24 30.17
CA LEU A 540 -30.06 -6.31 29.22
C LEU A 540 -29.94 -7.69 29.89
N TRP A 541 -30.09 -7.83 31.22
CA TRP A 541 -29.89 -9.10 31.93
C TRP A 541 -30.80 -10.22 31.45
N TRP A 542 -32.00 -9.91 30.98
CA TRP A 542 -32.97 -10.85 30.47
C TRP A 542 -32.59 -11.44 29.10
N LEU A 543 -31.74 -10.74 28.32
CA LEU A 543 -31.41 -11.13 26.94
C LEU A 543 -30.74 -12.51 26.86
N SER A 544 -29.76 -12.78 27.72
CA SER A 544 -29.00 -14.05 27.67
C SER A 544 -29.89 -15.27 27.89
N ALA A 545 -30.80 -15.18 28.86
CA ALA A 545 -31.78 -16.25 29.14
C ALA A 545 -32.75 -16.43 27.97
N SER A 546 -33.26 -15.30 27.42
CA SER A 546 -34.18 -15.31 26.27
C SER A 546 -33.51 -15.81 24.99
N ALA A 547 -32.27 -15.39 24.71
CA ALA A 547 -31.48 -15.87 23.56
C ALA A 547 -31.25 -17.40 23.68
N SER A 548 -30.90 -17.90 24.87
CA SER A 548 -30.75 -19.35 25.10
C SER A 548 -32.03 -20.11 24.85
N GLN A 549 -33.19 -19.55 25.21
CA GLN A 549 -34.49 -20.18 24.95
C GLN A 549 -34.81 -20.14 23.46
N VAL A 550 -34.59 -18.98 22.79
CA VAL A 550 -34.82 -18.82 21.36
C VAL A 550 -33.94 -19.78 20.56
N SER A 551 -32.67 -19.95 20.92
CA SER A 551 -31.74 -20.84 20.19
C SER A 551 -32.20 -22.32 20.29
N LYS A 552 -32.94 -22.73 21.35
CA LYS A 552 -33.48 -24.08 21.48
C LYS A 552 -34.75 -24.32 20.68
N ASP A 553 -35.51 -23.26 20.45
CA ASP A 553 -36.79 -23.31 19.75
C ASP A 553 -36.80 -22.26 18.61
N ARG A 554 -35.82 -22.33 17.73
CA ARG A 554 -35.63 -21.41 16.63
C ARG A 554 -36.54 -21.79 15.47
N HIS A 555 -37.33 -20.83 15.02
CA HIS A 555 -38.24 -20.94 13.89
C HIS A 555 -37.85 -19.91 12.80
N PRO A 556 -36.85 -20.21 11.96
CA PRO A 556 -36.45 -19.32 10.90
C PRO A 556 -37.56 -19.18 9.85
N VAL A 557 -37.72 -17.98 9.32
CA VAL A 557 -38.63 -17.72 8.21
C VAL A 557 -38.20 -18.45 6.95
N THR A 558 -39.15 -18.88 6.14
CA THR A 558 -38.82 -19.54 4.87
C THR A 558 -38.15 -18.53 3.89
N PRO A 559 -37.11 -18.95 3.14
CA PRO A 559 -36.33 -18.06 2.27
C PRO A 559 -37.18 -17.38 1.17
N ASP A 560 -38.30 -17.95 0.77
CA ASP A 560 -39.21 -17.42 -0.23
C ASP A 560 -40.32 -16.51 0.35
N ASN A 561 -40.26 -16.21 1.63
CA ASN A 561 -41.22 -15.31 2.28
C ASN A 561 -41.07 -13.89 1.73
N PRO A 562 -42.16 -13.29 1.18
CA PRO A 562 -42.08 -11.99 0.52
C PRO A 562 -41.70 -10.84 1.46
N LEU A 563 -41.88 -11.00 2.79
CA LEU A 563 -41.50 -9.99 3.76
C LEU A 563 -40.00 -9.83 3.91
N LEU A 564 -39.22 -10.88 3.60
CA LEU A 564 -37.75 -10.75 3.49
C LEU A 564 -37.33 -9.82 2.36
N ALA A 565 -38.02 -9.89 1.22
CA ALA A 565 -37.76 -8.97 0.11
C ALA A 565 -38.13 -7.51 0.47
N TRP A 566 -39.24 -7.29 1.20
CA TRP A 566 -39.56 -5.98 1.75
C TRP A 566 -38.54 -5.48 2.75
N GLN A 567 -38.11 -6.34 3.68
CA GLN A 567 -37.04 -6.03 4.65
C GLN A 567 -35.74 -5.63 3.96
N ALA A 568 -35.31 -6.39 2.95
CA ALA A 568 -34.12 -6.08 2.15
C ALA A 568 -34.27 -4.75 1.39
N LEU A 569 -35.44 -4.48 0.82
CA LEU A 569 -35.70 -3.22 0.14
C LEU A 569 -35.57 -2.01 1.09
N PHE A 570 -36.14 -2.07 2.30
CA PHE A 570 -35.99 -1.02 3.30
C PHE A 570 -34.54 -0.85 3.75
N SER A 571 -33.82 -1.95 3.97
CA SER A 571 -32.40 -1.91 4.32
C SER A 571 -31.57 -1.24 3.23
N ASN A 572 -31.81 -1.59 1.96
CA ASN A 572 -31.13 -0.98 0.82
C ASN A 572 -31.42 0.52 0.72
N GLN A 573 -32.67 0.95 0.98
CA GLN A 573 -32.99 2.38 1.00
C GLN A 573 -32.26 3.15 2.10
N ILE A 574 -32.09 2.55 3.29
CA ILE A 574 -31.31 3.16 4.38
C ILE A 574 -29.84 3.27 3.95
N GLN A 575 -29.27 2.20 3.37
CA GLN A 575 -27.91 2.22 2.86
C GLN A 575 -27.72 3.25 1.76
N ASP A 576 -28.65 3.32 0.80
CA ASP A 576 -28.67 4.32 -0.29
C ASP A 576 -28.71 5.75 0.25
N ALA A 577 -29.47 6.00 1.34
CA ALA A 577 -29.54 7.31 1.98
C ALA A 577 -28.22 7.67 2.70
N LEU A 578 -27.60 6.71 3.38
CA LEU A 578 -26.29 6.90 4.05
C LEU A 578 -25.15 7.09 3.05
N ASP A 579 -25.19 6.36 1.94
CA ASP A 579 -24.28 6.58 0.81
C ASP A 579 -24.48 7.97 0.18
N GLY A 580 -25.73 8.41 0.03
CA GLY A 580 -26.04 9.75 -0.45
C GLY A 580 -25.51 10.84 0.50
N TYR A 581 -25.63 10.63 1.81
CA TYR A 581 -25.01 11.50 2.82
C TYR A 581 -23.48 11.54 2.66
N ARG A 582 -22.83 10.38 2.52
CA ARG A 582 -21.38 10.30 2.28
C ARG A 582 -20.99 11.08 1.04
N ASP A 583 -21.63 10.81 -0.09
CA ASP A 583 -21.28 11.42 -1.37
C ASP A 583 -21.44 12.96 -1.33
N LEU A 584 -22.48 13.45 -0.67
CA LEU A 584 -22.72 14.90 -0.49
C LEU A 584 -21.68 15.53 0.47
N ARG A 585 -21.35 14.85 1.57
CA ARG A 585 -20.33 15.28 2.52
C ARG A 585 -18.98 15.41 1.81
N ASP A 586 -18.58 14.38 1.07
CA ASP A 586 -17.28 14.29 0.40
C ASP A 586 -17.18 15.38 -0.69
N ALA A 587 -18.21 15.57 -1.49
CA ALA A 587 -18.30 16.68 -2.45
C ALA A 587 -18.19 18.06 -1.79
N THR A 588 -18.83 18.22 -0.63
CA THR A 588 -18.79 19.48 0.13
C THR A 588 -17.40 19.72 0.71
N GLN A 589 -16.75 18.69 1.23
CA GLN A 589 -15.37 18.77 1.76
C GLN A 589 -14.40 19.22 0.67
N GLU A 590 -14.46 18.65 -0.52
CA GLU A 590 -13.62 19.06 -1.64
C GLU A 590 -13.85 20.52 -2.03
N LEU A 591 -15.09 20.93 -2.21
CA LEU A 591 -15.41 22.33 -2.54
C LEU A 591 -14.98 23.32 -1.45
N CYS A 592 -15.14 22.97 -0.18
CA CYS A 592 -14.67 23.78 0.94
C CYS A 592 -13.15 23.89 0.96
N PHE A 593 -12.43 22.78 0.70
CA PHE A 593 -10.97 22.78 0.65
C PHE A 593 -10.44 23.76 -0.39
N TYR A 594 -10.89 23.67 -1.64
CA TYR A 594 -10.49 24.61 -2.70
C TYR A 594 -11.06 26.01 -2.51
N GLY A 595 -12.24 26.16 -1.90
CA GLY A 595 -12.81 27.45 -1.52
C GLY A 595 -11.92 28.21 -0.51
N ILE A 596 -11.19 27.48 0.35
CA ILE A 596 -10.30 28.05 1.35
C ILE A 596 -8.88 28.16 0.77
N TYR A 597 -8.27 27.03 0.46
CA TYR A 597 -6.85 26.97 0.10
C TYR A 597 -6.58 27.40 -1.35
N GLY A 598 -7.53 27.21 -2.27
CA GLY A 598 -7.46 27.77 -3.62
C GLY A 598 -7.52 29.30 -3.60
N VAL A 599 -8.37 29.90 -2.77
CA VAL A 599 -8.41 31.36 -2.57
C VAL A 599 -7.09 31.84 -1.96
N LEU A 600 -6.59 31.16 -0.93
CA LEU A 600 -5.30 31.51 -0.34
C LEU A 600 -4.16 31.37 -1.35
N ASN A 601 -4.19 30.33 -2.19
CA ASN A 601 -3.20 30.16 -3.26
C ASN A 601 -3.27 31.29 -4.28
N SER A 602 -4.46 31.71 -4.69
CA SER A 602 -4.62 32.84 -5.62
C SER A 602 -4.14 34.18 -5.06
N LEU A 603 -4.22 34.36 -3.73
CA LEU A 603 -3.82 35.60 -3.07
C LEU A 603 -2.33 35.62 -2.68
N PHE A 604 -1.79 34.48 -2.28
CA PHE A 604 -0.46 34.37 -1.66
C PHE A 604 0.46 33.34 -2.32
N GLY A 605 -0.03 32.63 -3.37
CA GLY A 605 0.74 31.65 -4.10
C GLY A 605 1.85 32.31 -4.93
N ASN A 606 3.11 31.91 -4.70
CA ASN A 606 4.19 32.30 -5.58
C ASN A 606 4.19 31.35 -6.79
N ALA A 607 4.10 31.91 -7.99
CA ALA A 607 4.02 31.21 -9.29
C ALA A 607 5.35 30.52 -9.70
N THR A 608 5.98 29.77 -8.82
CA THR A 608 7.14 28.94 -9.18
C THR A 608 6.67 27.51 -9.50
N GLY A 609 5.99 27.35 -10.63
CA GLY A 609 5.77 26.05 -11.24
C GLY A 609 7.12 25.44 -11.63
N ARG A 610 7.40 24.21 -11.20
CA ARG A 610 8.60 23.49 -11.60
C ARG A 610 8.35 22.82 -12.94
N ASN A 611 9.23 23.07 -13.87
CA ASN A 611 9.26 22.32 -15.12
C ASN A 611 9.97 20.97 -14.88
N LEU A 612 9.28 20.02 -14.23
CA LEU A 612 9.79 18.68 -13.91
C LEU A 612 10.20 17.92 -15.16
N GLN A 613 9.51 18.15 -16.28
CA GLN A 613 9.74 17.46 -17.53
C GLN A 613 11.04 17.88 -18.20
N ALA A 614 11.38 19.17 -18.20
CA ALA A 614 12.66 19.66 -18.75
C ALA A 614 13.87 19.15 -17.95
N HIS A 615 13.76 19.04 -16.63
CA HIS A 615 14.80 18.45 -15.80
C HIS A 615 14.96 16.95 -16.03
N ALA A 616 13.87 16.21 -16.22
CA ALA A 616 13.91 14.80 -16.56
C ALA A 616 14.62 14.55 -17.88
N GLU A 617 14.26 15.27 -18.93
CA GLU A 617 14.87 15.15 -20.27
C GLU A 617 16.37 15.47 -20.28
N GLN A 618 16.80 16.47 -19.54
CA GLN A 618 18.24 16.81 -19.44
C GLN A 618 19.02 15.74 -18.66
N HIS A 619 18.41 15.20 -17.62
CA HIS A 619 18.99 14.11 -16.83
C HIS A 619 19.12 12.84 -17.67
N ASP A 620 18.09 12.49 -18.45
CA ASP A 620 18.09 11.32 -19.31
C ASP A 620 19.16 11.37 -20.40
N LYS A 621 19.41 12.52 -21.02
CA LYS A 621 20.50 12.68 -21.99
C LYS A 621 21.88 12.34 -21.40
N LEU A 622 22.18 12.87 -20.23
CA LEU A 622 23.44 12.57 -19.53
C LEU A 622 23.56 11.09 -19.14
N LEU A 623 22.43 10.46 -18.87
CA LEU A 623 22.39 9.05 -18.54
C LEU A 623 22.65 8.16 -19.76
N ILE A 624 22.05 8.51 -20.90
CA ILE A 624 22.22 7.78 -22.17
C ILE A 624 23.68 7.80 -22.61
N GLU A 625 24.34 8.95 -22.59
CA GLU A 625 25.76 9.06 -22.97
C GLU A 625 26.67 8.10 -22.18
N ARG A 626 26.43 7.94 -20.87
CA ARG A 626 27.22 7.04 -20.02
C ARG A 626 26.96 5.56 -20.23
N LEU A 627 25.80 5.17 -20.76
CA LEU A 627 25.48 3.77 -21.05
C LEU A 627 26.26 3.23 -22.23
N GLN A 628 26.69 4.08 -23.16
CA GLN A 628 27.47 3.69 -24.31
C GLN A 628 28.80 3.04 -23.91
N ASP A 629 29.41 3.54 -22.81
CA ASP A 629 30.67 3.00 -22.29
C ASP A 629 30.54 1.56 -21.75
N ALA A 630 29.33 1.12 -21.44
CA ALA A 630 29.05 -0.21 -20.91
C ALA A 630 28.83 -1.28 -22.01
N LEU A 631 28.65 -0.88 -23.27
CA LEU A 631 28.40 -1.81 -24.38
C LEU A 631 29.49 -2.88 -24.55
N PRO A 632 30.80 -2.57 -24.52
CA PRO A 632 31.85 -3.57 -24.71
C PRO A 632 32.21 -4.34 -23.43
N LEU A 633 31.55 -4.08 -22.30
CA LEU A 633 31.89 -4.69 -21.02
C LEU A 633 31.06 -5.94 -20.76
N GLY A 634 31.70 -7.04 -20.34
CA GLY A 634 31.06 -8.29 -19.97
C GLY A 634 31.74 -9.51 -20.59
N GLY A 635 31.06 -10.65 -20.54
CA GLY A 635 31.53 -11.94 -21.07
C GLY A 635 30.36 -12.78 -21.61
N LEU A 636 30.51 -14.10 -21.50
CA LEU A 636 29.57 -15.08 -22.05
C LEU A 636 28.13 -14.94 -21.51
N MET A 637 27.98 -14.63 -20.21
CA MET A 637 26.67 -14.49 -19.58
C MET A 637 25.96 -13.20 -20.04
N GLU A 638 26.70 -12.08 -20.08
CA GLU A 638 26.20 -10.80 -20.57
C GLU A 638 25.81 -10.90 -22.05
N ALA A 639 26.61 -11.58 -22.87
CA ALA A 639 26.30 -11.84 -24.27
C ALA A 639 25.06 -12.70 -24.44
N LEU A 640 24.91 -13.78 -23.68
CA LEU A 640 23.72 -14.63 -23.69
C LEU A 640 22.46 -13.84 -23.36
N ILE A 641 22.50 -13.08 -22.29
CA ILE A 641 21.36 -12.26 -21.84
C ILE A 641 21.02 -11.19 -22.88
N ARG A 642 22.06 -10.54 -23.45
CA ARG A 642 21.87 -9.52 -24.52
C ARG A 642 21.21 -10.13 -25.75
N ILE A 643 21.63 -11.27 -26.21
CA ILE A 643 21.02 -12.00 -27.34
C ILE A 643 19.55 -12.33 -27.05
N LEU A 644 19.24 -12.81 -25.86
CA LEU A 644 17.87 -13.13 -25.48
C LEU A 644 16.95 -11.90 -25.46
N PHE A 645 17.46 -10.74 -25.02
CA PHE A 645 16.71 -9.48 -25.10
C PHE A 645 16.58 -8.94 -26.53
N LEU A 646 17.59 -9.11 -27.37
CA LEU A 646 17.53 -8.73 -28.80
C LEU A 646 16.46 -9.55 -29.53
N LEU A 647 16.38 -10.85 -29.29
CA LEU A 647 15.38 -11.73 -29.87
C LEU A 647 13.95 -11.46 -29.31
N GLY A 648 13.84 -11.02 -28.06
CA GLY A 648 12.55 -10.70 -27.44
C GLY A 648 11.98 -9.33 -27.81
N ASN A 649 12.78 -8.42 -28.37
CA ASN A 649 12.37 -7.05 -28.62
C ASN A 649 11.49 -6.89 -29.91
N ASP A 650 11.60 -7.79 -30.86
CA ASP A 650 10.84 -7.77 -32.13
C ASP A 650 9.52 -8.56 -32.12
N SER A 651 9.23 -9.30 -31.04
CA SER A 651 7.97 -10.00 -30.93
C SER A 651 6.85 -9.01 -30.59
N ASN A 652 5.87 -8.86 -31.48
CA ASN A 652 4.64 -8.05 -31.31
C ASN A 652 3.74 -8.56 -30.17
N GLU A 653 4.08 -9.66 -29.51
CA GLU A 653 3.51 -10.01 -28.23
C GLU A 653 4.41 -9.46 -27.12
N PRO A 654 3.84 -8.69 -26.19
CA PRO A 654 4.62 -8.08 -25.12
C PRO A 654 5.42 -9.16 -24.39
N GLY A 655 6.67 -8.85 -24.11
CA GLY A 655 7.67 -9.72 -23.49
C GLY A 655 7.33 -10.36 -22.12
N ARG A 656 6.07 -10.52 -21.88
CA ARG A 656 5.34 -11.01 -20.72
C ARG A 656 5.79 -12.39 -20.28
N GLN A 657 5.80 -13.33 -21.20
CA GLN A 657 6.19 -14.71 -20.91
C GLN A 657 7.70 -14.94 -21.06
N SER A 658 8.36 -14.13 -21.89
CA SER A 658 9.77 -14.33 -22.23
C SER A 658 10.70 -14.01 -21.07
N VAL A 659 10.50 -12.91 -20.35
CA VAL A 659 11.34 -12.54 -19.19
C VAL A 659 11.15 -13.51 -18.04
N GLU A 660 9.91 -13.89 -17.72
CA GLU A 660 9.65 -14.88 -16.67
C GLU A 660 10.21 -16.28 -17.00
N LYS A 661 10.01 -16.74 -18.23
CA LYS A 661 10.56 -18.01 -18.69
C LYS A 661 12.08 -17.98 -18.68
N LEU A 662 12.67 -16.87 -19.11
CA LEU A 662 14.11 -16.64 -19.07
C LEU A 662 14.62 -16.72 -17.64
N ILE A 663 14.02 -15.99 -16.72
CA ILE A 663 14.41 -15.99 -15.30
C ILE A 663 14.30 -17.40 -14.71
N ARG A 664 13.17 -18.08 -14.91
CA ARG A 664 12.97 -19.45 -14.42
C ARG A 664 13.98 -20.45 -14.99
N LYS A 665 14.35 -20.31 -16.27
CA LYS A 665 15.35 -21.17 -16.92
C LYS A 665 16.79 -20.82 -16.54
N LEU A 666 17.11 -19.54 -16.33
CA LEU A 666 18.43 -19.10 -15.86
C LEU A 666 18.66 -19.43 -14.37
N GLN A 667 17.61 -19.62 -13.59
CA GLN A 667 17.69 -20.08 -12.20
C GLN A 667 17.92 -21.61 -12.11
N ALA A 668 17.66 -22.35 -13.17
CA ALA A 668 18.08 -23.75 -13.26
C ALA A 668 19.61 -23.80 -13.34
N PRO A 669 20.30 -24.72 -12.64
CA PRO A 669 21.75 -24.74 -12.59
C PRO A 669 22.35 -24.91 -13.99
N LEU A 670 22.99 -23.88 -14.49
CA LEU A 670 23.97 -24.01 -15.57
C LEU A 670 25.18 -24.74 -14.98
N PRO A 671 25.75 -25.73 -15.68
CA PRO A 671 26.66 -26.72 -15.09
C PRO A 671 27.92 -26.15 -14.40
N ASP A 672 28.31 -24.92 -14.67
CA ASP A 672 29.59 -24.38 -14.11
C ASP A 672 29.58 -22.95 -13.57
N HIS A 673 28.45 -22.20 -13.67
CA HIS A 673 28.36 -20.82 -13.16
C HIS A 673 27.00 -20.59 -12.55
N ASN A 674 26.94 -20.55 -11.24
CA ASN A 674 25.75 -20.13 -10.49
C ASN A 674 25.98 -18.70 -9.97
N PRO A 675 25.66 -17.65 -10.77
CA PRO A 675 25.74 -16.28 -10.29
C PRO A 675 24.72 -16.11 -9.15
N GLY A 676 25.09 -15.44 -8.09
CA GLY A 676 24.19 -15.07 -7.02
C GLY A 676 22.97 -14.32 -7.60
N SER A 677 21.81 -14.44 -6.99
CA SER A 677 20.56 -13.81 -7.49
C SER A 677 20.65 -12.28 -7.66
N VAL A 678 21.57 -11.62 -6.94
CA VAL A 678 21.85 -10.18 -7.05
C VAL A 678 22.60 -9.88 -8.34
N ASP A 679 23.64 -10.64 -8.63
CA ASP A 679 24.47 -10.46 -9.83
C ASP A 679 23.65 -10.69 -11.11
N LEU A 680 22.77 -11.70 -11.11
CA LEU A 680 21.88 -11.98 -12.25
C LEU A 680 20.90 -10.83 -12.49
N ARG A 681 20.33 -10.24 -11.45
CA ARG A 681 19.41 -9.10 -11.57
C ARG A 681 20.10 -7.88 -12.15
N GLU A 682 21.32 -7.59 -11.69
CA GLU A 682 22.09 -6.44 -12.18
C GLU A 682 22.47 -6.63 -13.64
N THR A 683 22.93 -7.82 -14.01
CA THR A 683 23.26 -8.17 -15.40
C THR A 683 22.02 -8.09 -16.30
N LEU A 684 20.89 -8.68 -15.88
CA LEU A 684 19.63 -8.59 -16.62
C LEU A 684 19.17 -7.14 -16.80
N SER A 685 19.29 -6.32 -15.77
CA SER A 685 18.88 -4.91 -15.79
C SER A 685 19.75 -4.08 -16.75
N LEU A 686 21.06 -4.25 -16.69
CA LEU A 686 22.00 -3.55 -17.56
C LEU A 686 21.81 -3.97 -19.03
N GLN A 687 21.76 -5.27 -19.32
CA GLN A 687 21.64 -5.76 -20.69
C GLN A 687 20.30 -5.37 -21.31
N LYS A 688 19.19 -5.42 -20.55
CA LYS A 688 17.88 -4.92 -20.99
C LYS A 688 17.94 -3.43 -21.35
N LEU A 689 18.60 -2.62 -20.53
CA LEU A 689 18.73 -1.18 -20.74
C LEU A 689 19.58 -0.87 -21.96
N LEU A 690 20.68 -1.58 -22.15
CA LEU A 690 21.56 -1.44 -23.31
C LEU A 690 20.84 -1.77 -24.63
N VAL A 691 20.12 -2.90 -24.67
CA VAL A 691 19.33 -3.30 -25.85
C VAL A 691 18.20 -2.32 -26.15
N ALA A 692 17.52 -1.82 -25.12
CA ALA A 692 16.43 -0.84 -25.31
C ALA A 692 16.95 0.53 -25.79
N THR A 693 18.15 0.96 -25.36
CA THR A 693 18.71 2.28 -25.69
C THR A 693 19.54 2.25 -26.98
N TYR A 694 20.31 1.17 -27.19
CA TYR A 694 21.27 1.01 -28.28
C TYR A 694 21.12 -0.35 -28.97
N PRO A 695 19.99 -0.62 -29.65
CA PRO A 695 19.73 -1.96 -30.22
C PRO A 695 20.78 -2.40 -31.26
N GLN A 696 21.19 -1.53 -32.15
CA GLN A 696 22.18 -1.86 -33.19
C GLN A 696 23.60 -2.01 -32.63
N GLU A 697 24.01 -1.09 -31.77
CA GLU A 697 25.31 -1.14 -31.10
C GLU A 697 25.40 -2.34 -30.15
N SER A 698 24.28 -2.76 -29.57
CA SER A 698 24.20 -3.97 -28.76
C SER A 698 24.48 -5.25 -29.55
N VAL A 699 24.03 -5.32 -30.82
CA VAL A 699 24.39 -6.42 -31.72
C VAL A 699 25.88 -6.39 -32.02
N GLN A 700 26.41 -5.23 -32.45
CA GLN A 700 27.80 -5.09 -32.88
C GLN A 700 28.80 -5.36 -31.75
N SER A 701 28.48 -4.96 -30.53
CA SER A 701 29.34 -5.12 -29.35
C SER A 701 29.46 -6.59 -28.88
N LEU A 702 28.64 -7.51 -29.38
CA LEU A 702 28.76 -8.94 -29.08
C LEU A 702 30.13 -9.53 -29.45
N LEU A 703 30.77 -9.02 -30.53
CA LEU A 703 32.11 -9.43 -30.90
C LEU A 703 33.15 -9.09 -29.83
N SER A 704 32.98 -7.99 -29.11
CA SER A 704 33.83 -7.60 -27.99
C SER A 704 33.61 -8.46 -26.74
N LEU A 705 32.40 -8.95 -26.54
CA LEU A 705 32.06 -9.81 -25.43
C LEU A 705 32.45 -11.26 -25.64
N LEU A 706 32.57 -11.71 -26.91
CA LEU A 706 32.81 -13.09 -27.35
C LEU A 706 34.01 -13.14 -28.30
N PRO A 707 35.24 -12.94 -27.78
CA PRO A 707 36.45 -12.93 -28.62
C PRO A 707 36.73 -14.32 -29.24
N GLU A 708 36.45 -15.41 -28.52
CA GLU A 708 36.75 -16.77 -28.92
C GLU A 708 35.61 -17.38 -29.76
N ALA A 709 35.98 -18.13 -30.82
CA ALA A 709 35.03 -18.80 -31.70
C ALA A 709 34.16 -19.87 -30.95
N GLU A 710 34.76 -20.49 -29.98
CA GLU A 710 34.08 -21.53 -29.15
C GLU A 710 33.00 -20.91 -28.27
N GLU A 711 33.25 -19.72 -27.64
CA GLU A 711 32.27 -18.96 -26.87
C GLU A 711 31.09 -18.52 -27.70
N ARG A 712 31.31 -18.10 -28.98
CA ARG A 712 30.28 -17.75 -29.93
C ARG A 712 29.33 -18.90 -30.23
N GLN A 713 29.86 -20.11 -30.47
CA GLN A 713 29.06 -21.31 -30.66
C GLN A 713 28.29 -21.69 -29.41
N GLN A 714 28.92 -21.63 -28.24
CA GLN A 714 28.30 -21.96 -26.96
C GLN A 714 27.14 -21.04 -26.63
N VAL A 715 27.29 -19.72 -26.83
CA VAL A 715 26.25 -18.75 -26.52
C VAL A 715 25.03 -18.89 -27.42
N LEU A 716 25.21 -19.11 -28.74
CA LEU A 716 24.09 -19.32 -29.65
C LEU A 716 23.39 -20.65 -29.38
N ALA A 717 24.12 -21.72 -29.09
CA ALA A 717 23.55 -23.00 -28.70
C ALA A 717 22.77 -22.88 -27.35
N ALA A 718 23.28 -22.14 -26.40
CA ALA A 718 22.60 -21.87 -25.14
C ALA A 718 21.31 -21.04 -25.34
N ALA A 719 21.36 -19.99 -26.16
CA ALA A 719 20.17 -19.19 -26.50
C ALA A 719 19.09 -20.01 -27.18
N ALA A 720 19.47 -20.87 -28.14
CA ALA A 720 18.56 -21.77 -28.83
C ALA A 720 17.87 -22.79 -27.91
N ASN A 721 18.60 -23.29 -26.91
CA ASN A 721 18.07 -24.24 -25.93
C ASN A 721 17.20 -23.57 -24.85
N LEU A 722 17.52 -22.34 -24.46
CA LEU A 722 16.80 -21.64 -23.40
C LEU A 722 15.41 -21.17 -23.86
N LEU A 723 15.32 -20.52 -25.02
CA LEU A 723 14.08 -19.94 -25.53
C LEU A 723 13.90 -20.24 -27.03
N PRO A 724 13.65 -21.52 -27.40
CA PRO A 724 13.49 -21.88 -28.81
C PRO A 724 12.30 -21.17 -29.48
N GLU A 725 11.32 -20.75 -28.70
CA GLU A 725 10.17 -19.98 -29.15
C GLU A 725 10.52 -18.58 -29.68
N LEU A 726 11.64 -17.99 -29.29
CA LEU A 726 12.10 -16.69 -29.78
C LEU A 726 12.84 -16.77 -31.12
N LEU A 727 13.19 -17.96 -31.58
CA LEU A 727 13.92 -18.14 -32.83
C LEU A 727 13.07 -18.02 -34.10
N THR A 728 11.75 -17.99 -33.96
CA THR A 728 10.81 -17.88 -35.08
C THR A 728 9.76 -16.80 -34.81
N VAL A 729 9.50 -16.01 -35.83
CA VAL A 729 8.42 -15.00 -35.85
C VAL A 729 7.49 -15.32 -36.99
N ASN A 730 6.19 -15.49 -36.73
CA ASN A 730 5.17 -15.84 -37.76
C ASN A 730 5.51 -17.10 -38.59
N GLY A 731 6.19 -18.06 -37.98
CA GLY A 731 6.59 -19.32 -38.65
C GLY A 731 7.83 -19.21 -39.52
N ALA A 732 8.49 -18.06 -39.59
CA ALA A 732 9.78 -17.86 -40.22
C ALA A 732 10.87 -17.66 -39.17
N GLU A 733 12.12 -17.90 -39.55
CA GLU A 733 13.27 -17.68 -38.68
C GLU A 733 13.41 -16.19 -38.35
N HIS A 734 13.74 -15.90 -37.09
CA HIS A 734 13.82 -14.51 -36.58
C HIS A 734 14.93 -13.73 -37.30
N PRO A 735 14.68 -12.52 -37.85
CA PRO A 735 15.68 -11.76 -38.59
C PRO A 735 16.96 -11.50 -37.80
N VAL A 736 16.82 -11.10 -36.54
CA VAL A 736 17.98 -10.86 -35.66
C VAL A 736 18.77 -12.14 -35.41
N TRP A 737 18.13 -13.33 -35.41
CA TRP A 737 18.81 -14.62 -35.26
C TRP A 737 19.73 -14.89 -36.44
N GLN A 738 19.28 -14.63 -37.66
CA GLN A 738 20.10 -14.76 -38.87
C GLN A 738 21.27 -13.75 -38.86
N GLU A 739 21.01 -12.50 -38.44
CA GLU A 739 22.03 -11.47 -38.30
C GLU A 739 23.11 -11.89 -37.29
N LEU A 740 22.71 -12.44 -36.13
CA LEU A 740 23.61 -12.94 -35.10
C LEU A 740 24.52 -14.07 -35.60
N HIS A 741 23.96 -15.04 -36.33
CA HIS A 741 24.75 -16.11 -36.92
C HIS A 741 25.77 -15.60 -37.95
N THR A 742 25.38 -14.59 -38.75
CA THR A 742 26.26 -13.95 -39.71
C THR A 742 27.37 -13.15 -39.02
N LEU A 743 27.02 -12.34 -38.02
CA LEU A 743 27.95 -11.49 -37.28
C LEU A 743 28.99 -12.30 -36.50
N LEU A 744 28.55 -13.38 -35.84
CA LEU A 744 29.38 -14.19 -34.99
C LEU A 744 30.15 -15.29 -35.76
N ASP A 745 29.98 -15.37 -37.09
CA ASP A 745 30.59 -16.37 -37.99
C ASP A 745 30.35 -17.82 -37.52
N VAL A 746 29.08 -18.12 -37.18
CA VAL A 746 28.62 -19.46 -36.77
C VAL A 746 27.58 -19.94 -37.75
N PRO A 747 27.74 -21.12 -38.39
CA PRO A 747 26.78 -21.63 -39.37
C PRO A 747 25.40 -21.91 -38.74
N LEU A 748 24.33 -21.60 -39.48
CA LEU A 748 22.97 -21.93 -39.08
C LEU A 748 22.76 -23.44 -38.96
N PRO A 749 22.03 -23.92 -37.96
CA PRO A 749 21.69 -25.31 -37.79
C PRO A 749 20.91 -25.84 -39.04
N GLY A 750 21.50 -26.74 -39.79
CA GLY A 750 20.90 -27.31 -41.02
C GLY A 750 21.44 -26.79 -42.34
N SER A 751 22.30 -25.80 -42.39
CA SER A 751 23.08 -25.44 -43.55
C SER A 751 24.26 -26.45 -43.67
N SER A 752 24.25 -27.31 -44.69
CA SER A 752 25.38 -28.17 -44.99
C SER A 752 26.63 -27.29 -45.20
N ALA A 753 27.67 -27.57 -44.42
CA ALA A 753 28.99 -26.92 -44.59
C ALA A 753 29.40 -26.98 -46.06
N PRO A 754 29.91 -25.88 -46.64
CA PRO A 754 30.52 -25.94 -47.97
C PRO A 754 31.69 -26.88 -47.88
N GLN A 755 31.66 -27.96 -48.71
CA GLN A 755 32.77 -28.84 -48.88
C GLN A 755 34.00 -28.02 -49.30
N ALA A 756 35.09 -28.16 -48.60
CA ALA A 756 36.37 -27.58 -48.96
C ALA A 756 36.71 -27.90 -50.41
N PRO A 757 37.09 -26.93 -51.24
CA PRO A 757 37.53 -27.23 -52.61
C PRO A 757 38.83 -28.00 -52.58
N SER A 758 38.82 -29.17 -53.23
CA SER A 758 40.05 -29.93 -53.51
C SER A 758 41.05 -29.07 -54.28
N GLU A 759 42.32 -29.21 -53.91
CA GLU A 759 43.49 -28.57 -54.54
C GLU A 759 43.39 -28.68 -56.09
N ALA A 760 43.22 -27.59 -56.77
CA ALA A 760 43.46 -27.43 -58.14
C ALA A 760 44.51 -26.30 -58.35
N LYS A 761 45.53 -26.66 -59.09
CA LYS A 761 46.78 -25.97 -59.39
C LYS A 761 46.63 -24.48 -59.76
N SER A 762 47.57 -23.73 -59.26
CA SER A 762 47.95 -22.39 -59.71
C SER A 762 48.03 -22.26 -61.20
N GLU A 763 47.28 -21.31 -61.77
CA GLU A 763 47.72 -20.58 -63.01
C GLU A 763 47.56 -19.07 -62.67
N VAL A 764 48.71 -18.43 -62.76
CA VAL A 764 48.87 -16.99 -62.60
C VAL A 764 48.32 -16.29 -63.84
N ILE A 765 47.22 -15.58 -63.76
CA ILE A 765 46.84 -14.58 -64.72
C ILE A 765 46.88 -13.20 -64.01
N LYS A 766 47.92 -12.44 -64.37
CA LYS A 766 48.02 -10.99 -64.18
C LYS A 766 46.94 -10.32 -64.98
N GLN A 767 45.96 -9.70 -64.34
CA GLN A 767 45.15 -8.66 -64.95
C GLN A 767 45.23 -7.41 -64.08
N GLU A 768 45.67 -6.34 -64.75
CA GLU A 768 45.77 -4.99 -64.22
C GLU A 768 44.42 -4.42 -63.83
N ILE A 769 44.31 -3.84 -62.68
CA ILE A 769 43.15 -3.14 -62.21
C ILE A 769 43.20 -1.69 -62.72
N PRO A 770 42.23 -1.18 -63.45
CA PRO A 770 42.16 0.25 -63.72
C PRO A 770 41.64 0.99 -62.53
N VAL A 771 42.38 1.92 -62.09
CA VAL A 771 41.98 2.89 -61.04
C VAL A 771 40.88 3.79 -61.61
N VAL A 772 39.68 3.61 -61.19
CA VAL A 772 38.59 4.57 -61.44
C VAL A 772 38.51 5.53 -60.23
N THR A 773 38.93 6.76 -60.52
CA THR A 773 38.69 7.90 -59.65
C THR A 773 37.19 8.15 -59.55
N ALA A 774 36.64 8.02 -58.35
CA ALA A 774 35.23 8.36 -58.09
C ALA A 774 35.08 9.87 -57.98
N GLU A 775 34.32 10.48 -58.89
CA GLU A 775 33.74 11.83 -58.73
C GLU A 775 32.57 11.76 -57.72
N PRO A 776 32.37 12.85 -56.97
CA PRO A 776 31.32 12.87 -55.93
C PRO A 776 29.93 12.96 -56.57
N ILE A 777 29.09 11.99 -56.29
CA ILE A 777 27.67 12.00 -56.68
C ILE A 777 26.94 13.06 -55.87
N LYS A 778 26.41 14.09 -56.56
CA LYS A 778 25.46 15.07 -56.02
C LYS A 778 24.14 14.36 -55.72
N ALA A 779 23.70 14.43 -54.47
CA ALA A 779 22.36 14.03 -54.07
C ALA A 779 21.29 14.90 -54.79
N PRO A 780 20.18 14.31 -55.25
CA PRO A 780 19.07 15.08 -55.81
C PRO A 780 18.30 15.74 -54.66
N VAL A 781 18.24 17.06 -54.70
CA VAL A 781 17.34 17.88 -53.89
C VAL A 781 15.93 17.67 -54.42
N VAL A 782 15.10 16.99 -53.67
CA VAL A 782 13.65 16.90 -53.94
C VAL A 782 13.03 18.18 -53.38
N THR A 783 12.68 19.12 -54.21
CA THR A 783 11.81 20.25 -53.90
C THR A 783 10.35 19.73 -53.85
N PRO A 784 9.57 19.99 -52.77
CA PRO A 784 8.14 19.70 -52.79
C PRO A 784 7.41 20.76 -53.65
N GLU A 785 6.56 20.31 -54.54
CA GLU A 785 5.64 21.17 -55.31
C GLU A 785 4.63 21.89 -54.41
N PRO A 786 4.32 23.17 -54.68
CA PRO A 786 3.35 23.89 -53.85
C PRO A 786 1.91 23.57 -54.24
N VAL A 787 1.15 23.12 -53.21
CA VAL A 787 -0.31 23.02 -53.28
C VAL A 787 -0.92 24.43 -53.45
N LYS A 788 -1.64 24.65 -54.53
CA LYS A 788 -2.41 25.88 -54.78
C LYS A 788 -3.58 26.00 -53.84
N GLN A 789 -3.47 26.80 -52.80
CA GLN A 789 -4.61 27.41 -52.13
C GLN A 789 -4.78 28.84 -52.56
N LYS A 790 -5.96 29.16 -53.15
CA LYS A 790 -6.44 30.51 -53.37
C LYS A 790 -6.68 31.16 -51.99
N ALA A 791 -5.86 32.12 -51.64
CA ALA A 791 -6.17 33.06 -50.58
C ALA A 791 -6.04 34.48 -51.17
N ALA A 792 -7.06 35.25 -50.87
CA ALA A 792 -7.15 36.65 -51.31
C ALA A 792 -6.04 37.49 -50.67
N ALA A 793 -5.36 38.28 -51.52
CA ALA A 793 -4.36 39.20 -51.10
C ALA A 793 -4.96 40.34 -50.26
N VAL A 794 -4.50 40.43 -49.00
CA VAL A 794 -4.51 41.69 -48.24
C VAL A 794 -3.04 41.96 -47.89
N THR A 795 -2.51 42.94 -48.57
CA THR A 795 -1.14 43.47 -48.38
C THR A 795 -1.15 44.30 -47.09
N PRO A 796 -0.34 44.00 -46.09
CA PRO A 796 0.01 44.98 -45.07
C PRO A 796 1.29 45.69 -45.56
N GLN A 797 1.28 47.00 -45.61
CA GLN A 797 2.44 47.84 -45.77
C GLN A 797 3.43 47.67 -44.64
N PRO A 798 4.71 47.65 -44.83
CA PRO A 798 5.68 47.63 -43.76
C PRO A 798 5.74 49.02 -43.12
N ALA A 799 5.34 49.07 -41.84
CA ALA A 799 5.62 50.21 -40.99
C ALA A 799 7.09 50.13 -40.56
N GLU A 800 7.91 51.06 -41.11
CA GLU A 800 9.22 51.38 -40.56
C GLU A 800 9.05 51.95 -39.18
N GLN A 801 9.29 51.15 -38.16
CA GLN A 801 9.60 51.63 -36.82
C GLN A 801 11.11 51.55 -36.63
N LYS A 802 11.74 52.68 -36.84
CA LYS A 802 13.09 52.99 -36.37
C LYS A 802 13.00 53.05 -34.86
N ALA A 803 13.50 52.06 -34.19
CA ALA A 803 13.83 52.16 -32.78
C ALA A 803 15.07 53.04 -32.62
N PRO A 804 14.99 54.08 -31.78
CA PRO A 804 16.23 54.78 -31.39
C PRO A 804 16.97 53.89 -30.38
N VAL A 805 18.17 53.51 -30.77
CA VAL A 805 19.20 53.03 -29.87
C VAL A 805 19.56 54.18 -28.96
N VAL A 806 19.02 54.20 -27.75
CA VAL A 806 19.50 55.07 -26.69
C VAL A 806 20.58 54.31 -25.93
N THR A 807 21.80 54.57 -26.26
CA THR A 807 22.94 54.30 -25.39
C THR A 807 22.80 55.22 -24.16
N PRO A 808 22.75 54.72 -22.94
CA PRO A 808 22.80 55.59 -21.78
C PRO A 808 24.23 56.11 -21.61
N GLU A 809 24.42 57.41 -21.82
CA GLU A 809 25.60 58.15 -21.33
C GLU A 809 25.65 58.05 -19.82
N PRO A 810 26.82 57.88 -19.19
CA PRO A 810 26.92 57.83 -17.74
C PRO A 810 26.71 59.23 -17.19
N ALA A 811 25.57 59.44 -16.57
CA ALA A 811 25.33 60.67 -15.79
C ALA A 811 26.33 60.73 -14.63
N LYS A 812 27.21 61.71 -14.66
CA LYS A 812 28.01 62.11 -13.48
C LYS A 812 27.10 62.65 -12.42
N GLN A 813 26.59 61.73 -11.60
CA GLN A 813 26.07 62.14 -10.30
C GLN A 813 27.24 62.35 -9.33
N LYS A 814 27.42 63.60 -8.94
CA LYS A 814 28.20 63.94 -7.80
C LYS A 814 27.64 63.18 -6.59
N ALA A 815 28.42 62.24 -6.12
CA ALA A 815 28.14 61.57 -4.83
C ALA A 815 28.24 62.64 -3.73
N ALA A 816 27.10 63.12 -3.26
CA ALA A 816 27.01 63.59 -1.90
C ALA A 816 26.91 62.31 -1.05
N ALA A 817 27.96 62.06 -0.31
CA ALA A 817 28.00 61.04 0.71
C ALA A 817 27.01 61.45 1.81
N VAL A 818 25.80 60.89 1.72
CA VAL A 818 24.90 60.86 2.84
C VAL A 818 25.03 59.43 3.39
N THR A 819 25.85 59.31 4.38
CA THR A 819 25.89 58.15 5.26
C THR A 819 24.47 58.00 5.81
N PRO A 820 23.79 56.88 5.67
CA PRO A 820 22.59 56.65 6.44
C PRO A 820 23.01 56.48 7.88
N GLN A 821 22.76 57.47 8.70
CA GLN A 821 22.71 57.28 10.16
C GLN A 821 21.63 56.18 10.42
N PRO A 822 21.89 55.21 11.28
CA PRO A 822 20.85 54.31 11.73
C PRO A 822 19.81 55.15 12.45
N ALA A 823 18.57 55.04 11.99
CA ALA A 823 17.45 55.62 12.71
C ALA A 823 17.39 54.91 14.07
N GLU A 824 17.82 55.61 15.11
CA GLU A 824 17.46 55.32 16.47
C GLU A 824 15.96 55.47 16.58
N GLN A 825 15.25 54.37 16.44
CA GLN A 825 13.94 54.26 17.02
C GLN A 825 14.12 54.20 18.54
N LYS A 826 14.05 55.35 19.15
CA LYS A 826 13.78 55.44 20.59
C LYS A 826 12.37 54.93 20.82
N ALA A 827 12.23 53.66 21.09
CA ALA A 827 11.12 53.20 21.88
C ALA A 827 11.27 53.82 23.27
N PRO A 828 10.23 54.42 23.87
CA PRO A 828 10.29 54.80 25.23
C PRO A 828 10.37 53.54 26.08
N VAL A 829 11.54 53.25 26.59
CA VAL A 829 11.71 52.30 27.69
C VAL A 829 11.09 53.00 28.90
N VAL A 830 9.84 52.64 29.17
CA VAL A 830 9.26 52.91 30.49
C VAL A 830 9.92 51.93 31.45
N THR A 831 11.03 52.32 32.00
CA THR A 831 11.54 51.73 33.23
C THR A 831 10.52 52.06 34.33
N PRO A 832 9.91 51.09 34.99
CA PRO A 832 9.16 51.40 36.18
C PRO A 832 10.14 51.90 37.26
N GLU A 833 9.98 53.12 37.66
CA GLU A 833 10.63 53.66 38.86
C GLU A 833 10.35 52.76 40.06
N PRO A 834 11.33 52.33 40.82
CA PRO A 834 11.06 51.58 42.05
C PRO A 834 10.29 52.48 43.02
N ALA A 835 9.02 52.07 43.22
CA ALA A 835 8.23 52.71 44.30
C ALA A 835 9.00 52.58 45.62
N LYS A 836 9.39 53.71 46.18
CA LYS A 836 9.88 53.80 47.52
C LYS A 836 8.78 53.40 48.49
N GLN A 837 8.62 52.16 48.73
CA GLN A 837 7.93 51.69 49.93
C GLN A 837 8.90 51.85 51.09
N LYS A 838 8.55 52.71 52.02
CA LYS A 838 9.13 52.75 53.30
C LYS A 838 8.89 51.39 53.96
N ALA A 839 9.89 50.56 53.94
CA ALA A 839 9.91 49.36 54.74
C ALA A 839 10.01 49.79 56.19
N ALA A 840 8.93 49.64 56.88
CA ALA A 840 9.01 49.55 58.34
C ALA A 840 9.70 48.23 58.63
N ALA A 841 10.88 48.30 59.19
CA ALA A 841 11.62 47.14 59.67
C ALA A 841 10.79 46.51 60.81
N VAL A 842 10.11 45.44 60.45
CA VAL A 842 9.65 44.48 61.47
C VAL A 842 10.64 43.31 61.34
N THR A 843 11.54 43.28 62.25
CA THR A 843 12.46 42.21 62.53
C THR A 843 11.60 40.98 62.90
N PRO A 844 11.58 39.86 62.16
CA PRO A 844 11.00 38.67 62.72
C PRO A 844 11.92 38.14 63.79
N GLN A 845 11.41 38.00 64.98
CA GLN A 845 12.06 37.25 66.07
C GLN A 845 12.21 35.78 65.54
N PRO A 846 13.33 35.13 65.85
CA PRO A 846 13.51 33.74 65.52
C PRO A 846 12.53 32.89 66.29
N ALA A 847 11.67 32.20 65.66
CA ALA A 847 10.86 31.14 66.23
C ALA A 847 11.78 30.06 66.77
N GLU A 848 11.63 29.75 68.04
CA GLU A 848 12.30 28.67 68.75
C GLU A 848 12.16 27.36 67.95
N GLN A 849 13.28 26.86 67.47
CA GLN A 849 13.40 25.53 66.99
C GLN A 849 13.20 24.57 68.14
N LYS A 850 12.04 23.97 68.22
CA LYS A 850 11.85 22.70 68.95
C LYS A 850 12.71 21.63 68.31
N ALA A 851 13.47 20.97 69.19
CA ALA A 851 14.46 19.90 68.85
C ALA A 851 14.06 18.88 67.82
N PRO A 852 15.01 18.41 67.00
CA PRO A 852 14.77 17.38 66.06
C PRO A 852 14.53 16.05 66.73
N LEU A 853 13.49 15.33 66.23
CA LEU A 853 13.28 13.93 66.54
C LEU A 853 14.52 13.12 66.22
N ALA A 854 14.96 12.35 67.20
CA ALA A 854 16.13 11.48 67.17
C ALA A 854 16.07 10.53 65.98
N THR A 855 17.13 10.51 65.20
CA THR A 855 17.50 9.41 64.27
C THR A 855 17.66 8.14 65.11
N PRO A 856 17.09 7.03 64.67
CA PRO A 856 17.40 5.73 65.31
C PRO A 856 18.84 5.31 64.94
N GLU A 857 19.64 5.10 65.98
CA GLU A 857 20.99 4.50 65.91
C GLU A 857 20.91 3.09 65.29
N PRO A 858 21.92 2.69 64.55
CA PRO A 858 22.00 1.33 64.02
C PRO A 858 22.26 0.30 65.13
N ALA A 859 21.32 -0.64 65.29
CA ALA A 859 21.47 -1.72 66.24
C ALA A 859 22.68 -2.61 65.87
N LYS A 860 23.55 -2.81 66.83
CA LYS A 860 24.71 -3.70 66.79
C LYS A 860 24.26 -5.12 66.55
N GLN A 861 24.91 -5.74 65.57
CA GLN A 861 24.88 -7.20 65.37
C GLN A 861 25.23 -7.96 66.62
N LYS A 862 24.38 -8.88 66.98
CA LYS A 862 24.72 -10.07 67.77
C LYS A 862 24.17 -11.30 67.03
N ASP A 863 25.06 -12.11 66.47
CA ASP A 863 24.82 -13.52 66.07
C ASP A 863 24.66 -14.42 67.28
N PRO A 864 24.31 -15.70 67.11
CA PRO A 864 23.32 -16.37 66.31
C PRO A 864 22.42 -17.32 67.11
N VAL A 865 21.70 -18.17 66.38
CA VAL A 865 21.02 -19.40 66.83
C VAL A 865 19.52 -19.26 67.09
N ALA A 866 18.71 -19.67 66.12
CA ALA A 866 17.85 -20.84 66.17
C ALA A 866 16.91 -20.85 64.98
N THR A 867 17.00 -21.90 64.27
CA THR A 867 16.07 -22.42 63.24
C THR A 867 14.61 -22.24 63.68
N ALA A 868 13.84 -21.46 62.90
CA ALA A 868 12.38 -21.52 62.91
C ALA A 868 11.89 -22.05 61.55
N GLU A 869 11.20 -23.15 61.60
CA GLU A 869 10.52 -23.76 60.45
C GLU A 869 9.50 -22.83 59.80
N PRO A 870 9.24 -22.96 58.49
CA PRO A 870 8.22 -22.15 57.83
C PRO A 870 6.84 -22.71 58.16
N ILE A 871 5.97 -21.81 58.57
CA ILE A 871 4.53 -22.10 58.82
C ILE A 871 3.89 -22.45 57.47
N LYS A 872 3.50 -23.72 57.35
CA LYS A 872 2.67 -24.24 56.26
C LYS A 872 1.24 -23.72 56.46
N GLN A 873 0.79 -22.80 55.65
CA GLN A 873 -0.63 -22.56 55.43
C GLN A 873 -1.19 -23.78 54.68
N GLN A 874 -2.01 -24.53 55.37
CA GLN A 874 -2.80 -25.64 54.82
C GLN A 874 -3.99 -25.05 54.05
N VAL A 875 -3.97 -25.23 52.72
CA VAL A 875 -5.17 -25.17 51.90
C VAL A 875 -5.82 -26.57 51.96
N PRO A 876 -7.11 -26.70 52.18
CA PRO A 876 -7.75 -28.01 52.24
C PRO A 876 -7.80 -28.61 50.83
N VAL A 877 -7.04 -29.67 50.64
CA VAL A 877 -7.11 -30.51 49.43
C VAL A 877 -8.26 -31.48 49.66
N VAL A 878 -9.31 -31.37 48.85
CA VAL A 878 -10.33 -32.36 48.70
C VAL A 878 -9.70 -33.57 48.02
N ALA A 879 -9.65 -34.70 48.72
CA ALA A 879 -9.07 -35.92 48.23
C ALA A 879 -9.89 -36.50 47.07
N ALA A 880 -9.29 -36.55 45.91
CA ALA A 880 -9.77 -37.38 44.79
C ALA A 880 -9.23 -38.80 44.97
N LYS A 881 -10.12 -39.77 44.90
CA LYS A 881 -9.81 -41.20 44.94
C LYS A 881 -8.94 -41.63 43.75
N PRO A 882 -8.00 -42.56 43.90
CA PRO A 882 -7.14 -43.02 42.83
C PRO A 882 -7.90 -43.88 41.83
N ILE A 883 -7.71 -43.55 40.55
CA ILE A 883 -8.18 -44.37 39.42
C ILE A 883 -7.11 -45.45 39.17
N PRO A 884 -7.45 -46.71 38.99
CA PRO A 884 -6.52 -47.78 38.70
C PRO A 884 -6.05 -47.73 37.28
N THR A 885 -4.75 -47.77 37.08
CA THR A 885 -4.04 -47.97 35.81
C THR A 885 -4.21 -49.41 35.36
N SER A 886 -4.82 -49.62 34.18
CA SER A 886 -4.49 -50.71 33.26
C SER A 886 -5.04 -50.38 31.86
N PRO A 887 -4.29 -50.67 30.84
CA PRO A 887 -4.66 -50.30 29.45
C PRO A 887 -5.52 -51.42 28.86
N THR A 888 -6.71 -51.08 28.45
CA THR A 888 -7.46 -51.91 27.51
C THR A 888 -7.82 -51.12 26.29
N GLU A 889 -7.30 -51.59 25.16
CA GLU A 889 -7.64 -51.14 23.81
C GLU A 889 -9.17 -51.11 23.62
N PRO A 890 -9.73 -50.05 22.99
CA PRO A 890 -11.09 -50.10 22.53
C PRO A 890 -11.15 -50.86 21.20
N LYS A 891 -11.79 -52.02 21.25
CA LYS A 891 -12.25 -52.73 20.07
C LYS A 891 -13.25 -51.87 19.30
N ALA A 892 -13.04 -51.78 18.00
CA ALA A 892 -13.94 -51.17 17.02
C ALA A 892 -15.32 -51.88 17.04
N PRO A 893 -16.43 -51.16 16.92
CA PRO A 893 -17.74 -51.79 16.75
C PRO A 893 -17.84 -52.39 15.36
N ALA A 894 -18.28 -53.66 15.35
CA ALA A 894 -18.52 -54.47 14.17
C ALA A 894 -19.61 -53.84 13.28
N VAL A 895 -19.24 -53.62 12.01
CA VAL A 895 -20.17 -53.31 10.95
C VAL A 895 -20.90 -54.57 10.57
N LEU A 896 -22.17 -54.63 10.86
CA LEU A 896 -23.10 -55.67 10.32
C LEU A 896 -23.39 -55.33 8.85
N SER A 897 -22.66 -55.98 7.98
CA SER A 897 -22.97 -56.08 6.54
C SER A 897 -24.07 -57.13 6.36
N LYS A 898 -25.17 -56.75 5.77
CA LYS A 898 -26.01 -57.70 5.00
C LYS A 898 -26.24 -57.12 3.58
N PRO A 899 -26.05 -57.93 2.54
CA PRO A 899 -26.16 -57.49 1.14
C PRO A 899 -27.59 -57.65 0.65
N ILE A 900 -28.09 -56.69 -0.10
CA ILE A 900 -29.21 -56.91 -1.01
C ILE A 900 -28.72 -56.63 -2.44
N ALA A 901 -28.49 -57.72 -3.14
CA ALA A 901 -28.35 -57.74 -4.58
C ALA A 901 -29.75 -57.68 -5.21
N LYS A 902 -29.85 -56.83 -6.25
CA LYS A 902 -30.67 -57.08 -7.49
C LYS A 902 -30.39 -55.93 -8.44
N THR A 903 -29.55 -56.24 -9.42
CA THR A 903 -29.87 -56.43 -10.85
C THR A 903 -31.02 -55.60 -11.35
N VAL A 904 -30.72 -54.69 -12.27
CA VAL A 904 -31.33 -54.61 -13.59
C VAL A 904 -30.48 -53.68 -14.49
N SER A 905 -30.12 -54.24 -15.65
CA SER A 905 -29.41 -53.65 -16.76
C SER A 905 -30.31 -52.77 -17.65
N PRO A 906 -29.82 -52.21 -18.72
CA PRO A 906 -30.11 -50.86 -19.19
C PRO A 906 -31.20 -50.84 -20.27
N VAL A 907 -31.88 -49.72 -20.41
CA VAL A 907 -32.69 -49.44 -21.60
C VAL A 907 -32.23 -48.18 -22.26
N SER A 908 -31.66 -48.34 -23.42
CA SER A 908 -31.47 -47.37 -24.49
C SER A 908 -32.82 -46.89 -25.02
N SER A 909 -32.99 -45.62 -25.25
CA SER A 909 -33.70 -45.11 -26.45
C SER A 909 -33.53 -43.60 -26.60
N SER A 910 -32.76 -43.21 -27.61
CA SER A 910 -33.02 -41.97 -28.32
C SER A 910 -34.33 -42.10 -29.12
N PRO A 911 -35.03 -41.00 -29.37
CA PRO A 911 -35.21 -40.63 -30.77
C PRO A 911 -35.12 -39.18 -31.16
N LYS A 912 -34.44 -39.00 -32.25
CA LYS A 912 -34.81 -38.23 -33.47
C LYS A 912 -35.29 -36.76 -33.37
N ALA A 913 -34.49 -35.98 -34.07
CA ALA A 913 -34.73 -34.67 -34.64
C ALA A 913 -36.10 -34.48 -35.33
N LYS A 914 -36.62 -33.27 -35.24
CA LYS A 914 -37.37 -32.60 -36.29
C LYS A 914 -37.04 -31.11 -36.42
N LYS A 915 -36.68 -30.79 -37.63
CA LYS A 915 -36.47 -29.49 -38.27
C LYS A 915 -37.67 -28.58 -38.15
N GLY A 916 -37.39 -27.28 -38.06
CA GLY A 916 -38.40 -26.24 -38.25
C GLY A 916 -37.72 -24.87 -38.29
N ALA A 917 -37.25 -24.47 -39.48
CA ALA A 917 -36.74 -23.14 -39.78
C ALA A 917 -37.89 -22.11 -39.81
N LYS A 918 -37.60 -20.87 -39.35
CA LYS A 918 -37.95 -19.62 -40.06
C LYS A 918 -37.40 -18.39 -39.33
N LYS A 919 -36.46 -17.74 -39.97
CA LYS A 919 -36.28 -16.27 -39.90
C LYS A 919 -37.42 -15.65 -40.77
N PRO A 920 -37.82 -14.43 -40.57
CA PRO A 920 -37.07 -13.27 -41.05
C PRO A 920 -37.24 -11.98 -40.16
N SER A 921 -36.26 -11.16 -40.25
CA SER A 921 -36.08 -9.85 -40.93
C SER A 921 -36.63 -8.64 -40.14
N THR A 922 -35.62 -7.83 -39.72
CA THR A 922 -35.46 -6.37 -39.95
C THR A 922 -36.60 -5.44 -39.73
N LYS A 923 -36.39 -4.44 -38.85
CA LYS A 923 -36.20 -3.01 -39.21
C LYS A 923 -36.06 -2.14 -37.95
N LYS A 924 -34.99 -1.34 -37.98
CA LYS A 924 -34.86 -0.06 -37.28
C LYS A 924 -35.93 0.92 -37.74
N PRO A 925 -36.20 2.01 -37.07
CA PRO A 925 -35.21 3.03 -36.75
C PRO A 925 -34.83 3.12 -35.28
#